data_f3304c163a3dab8ebc13d4d1b4d19ab6
#
_entry.id   f3304c163a3dab8ebc13d4d1b4d19ab6
#
_cell.length_a   1.000
_cell.length_b   1.000
_cell.length_c   1.000
_cell.angle_alpha   90.00
_cell.angle_beta   90.00
_cell.angle_gamma   90.00
#
_symmetry.space_group_name_H-M   'P 1'
#
loop_
_entity.id
_entity.type
_entity.pdbx_description
1 polymer ?
#
loop_
_entity_poly.entity_id
_entity_poly.type
_entity_poly.pdbx_seq_one_letter_code
_entity_poly.pdbx_strand_id
1 'polypeptide(L)'
;MKKSNWFIRAFVGILLVALGATDIMAQQTLDDVKKARGLNDTDVLAAVKTFMPRGGRDEYFSIVGTGNSGTMIVYGIPSMRIYKYVGVFTPEPWQGYGFDDESSLMLKKSSLDNRISTYGDMRFPAFSEKGGNYDGHFAFFSDGANSRIALLGLDDFETKQVLSNPLYLSTYPGVAVTQNTEYVIQSSQYPAPWDNTTTSDMKSGVTFWKFVEGENIHKSRMIKEQSFTVELPAYNMDYFDTGKSSSDGLMVGLADKDGKNYVYVLDYTKLAAAPSKKINDFNVVSFDEAKKNHAVGFIELPASANTVKVTPDGKHFVVGADNTLVIDFAKVKSALAKGDVIALADVQKASIAIGKNVIDIAFDQRKNTAYASAHGDSKIVRFNYESGKTENEVKLSFKPSFLMVPQGMSATPHSNYLTVVDKEALYDNYPNVGPIRPSFNHLIDISSDDMADVYTMTLPQANMYGSVAVLRTTIKPIIRYPLGTNTRTGEISRYKTVAGQEKIEREGNRVHIFGTLIRSHITPEIVTVNEGDVVTFHLTNLERAEDETHGFTVDTYGVHGSFEPGKTASVTFTANRPGVFPYYCTEFCSALHLEMEGILLIRPTGYVDVAQEDVVLTDEQMAGYKKKYEDKLVVIDQTQDIINGVVTWLKENNFQDYPYVAALVDDAFDQLGQAATSKENHEKYAKEGKYKDAFLWAEQYWQYQIKTADVGLRAKKLLEEKVNQ
;
A
#
# COMPACT_ATOMS: atom_id res chain seq x y z
N MET A 1 26.26 -54.14 47.65
CA MET A 1 25.57 -54.50 46.38
C MET A 1 24.05 -54.29 46.47
N LYS A 2 23.55 -53.10 46.69
CA LYS A 2 22.08 -52.79 46.67
C LYS A 2 21.77 -51.35 46.18
N LYS A 3 22.66 -50.66 45.47
CA LYS A 3 22.42 -49.29 44.91
C LYS A 3 22.35 -49.23 43.39
N SER A 4 22.52 -50.33 42.66
CA SER A 4 22.56 -50.33 41.21
C SER A 4 21.17 -50.46 40.54
N ASN A 5 20.17 -51.00 41.25
CA ASN A 5 18.86 -51.29 40.62
C ASN A 5 17.85 -50.13 40.66
N TRP A 6 18.13 -49.06 41.41
CA TRP A 6 17.20 -47.91 41.45
C TRP A 6 17.41 -46.95 40.27
N PHE A 7 18.66 -46.79 39.80
CA PHE A 7 18.94 -45.98 38.62
C PHE A 7 18.41 -46.58 37.29
N ILE A 8 18.47 -47.92 37.17
CA ILE A 8 17.96 -48.63 36.00
C ILE A 8 16.44 -48.55 35.94
N ARG A 9 15.72 -48.61 37.08
CA ARG A 9 14.25 -48.48 37.13
C ARG A 9 13.79 -47.04 36.92
N ALA A 10 14.56 -46.03 37.31
CA ALA A 10 14.29 -44.63 37.04
C ALA A 10 14.53 -44.30 35.55
N PHE A 11 15.58 -44.87 34.92
CA PHE A 11 15.87 -44.67 33.51
C PHE A 11 14.87 -45.36 32.56
N VAL A 12 14.40 -46.57 32.94
CA VAL A 12 13.35 -47.25 32.16
C VAL A 12 11.99 -46.60 32.37
N GLY A 13 11.70 -46.02 33.54
CA GLY A 13 10.49 -45.25 33.80
C GLY A 13 10.48 -43.91 33.02
N ILE A 14 11.62 -43.24 32.91
CA ILE A 14 11.77 -42.02 32.11
C ILE A 14 11.74 -42.34 30.61
N LEU A 15 12.29 -43.48 30.18
CA LEU A 15 12.22 -43.91 28.78
C LEU A 15 10.82 -44.34 28.36
N LEU A 16 10.03 -44.95 29.28
CA LEU A 16 8.65 -45.34 29.04
C LEU A 16 7.69 -44.13 29.09
N VAL A 17 8.00 -43.09 29.83
CA VAL A 17 7.26 -41.81 29.80
C VAL A 17 7.64 -41.00 28.55
N ALA A 18 8.88 -41.10 28.09
CA ALA A 18 9.31 -40.48 26.83
C ALA A 18 8.80 -41.23 25.58
N LEU A 19 8.55 -42.55 25.68
CA LEU A 19 7.94 -43.34 24.62
C LEU A 19 6.39 -43.36 24.64
N GLY A 20 5.78 -42.84 25.70
CA GLY A 20 4.33 -42.68 25.82
C GLY A 20 3.83 -41.26 25.49
N ALA A 21 4.76 -40.33 25.25
CA ALA A 21 4.47 -38.94 24.86
C ALA A 21 4.82 -38.65 23.40
N THR A 22 4.95 -39.67 22.56
CA THR A 22 4.70 -39.46 21.12
C THR A 22 3.18 -39.48 20.94
N ASP A 23 2.49 -38.50 21.52
CA ASP A 23 1.31 -38.01 20.84
C ASP A 23 1.81 -37.65 19.43
N ILE A 24 1.49 -38.52 18.49
CA ILE A 24 1.45 -38.20 17.08
C ILE A 24 0.76 -36.84 17.08
N MET A 25 1.46 -35.78 16.85
CA MET A 25 0.81 -34.50 16.59
C MET A 25 0.00 -34.76 15.32
N ALA A 26 -1.22 -35.28 15.55
CA ALA A 26 -2.18 -35.39 14.48
C ALA A 26 -2.22 -34.02 13.85
N GLN A 27 -1.99 -33.96 12.56
CA GLN A 27 -2.03 -32.72 11.81
C GLN A 27 -3.32 -32.01 12.21
N GLN A 28 -3.21 -30.88 12.90
CA GLN A 28 -4.37 -30.16 13.40
C GLN A 28 -5.30 -29.91 12.23
N THR A 29 -6.52 -30.40 12.35
CA THR A 29 -7.55 -30.09 11.35
C THR A 29 -8.01 -28.64 11.52
N LEU A 30 -8.64 -28.11 10.50
CA LEU A 30 -9.26 -26.78 10.58
C LEU A 30 -10.26 -26.71 11.75
N ASP A 31 -11.01 -27.79 11.99
CA ASP A 31 -11.98 -27.86 13.08
C ASP A 31 -11.31 -27.89 14.48
N ASP A 32 -10.16 -28.55 14.61
CA ASP A 32 -9.37 -28.48 15.86
C ASP A 32 -8.90 -27.04 16.15
N VAL A 33 -8.41 -26.33 15.14
CA VAL A 33 -7.97 -24.95 15.29
C VAL A 33 -9.15 -24.03 15.59
N LYS A 34 -10.28 -24.19 14.89
CA LYS A 34 -11.51 -23.43 15.17
C LYS A 34 -11.93 -23.59 16.61
N LYS A 35 -12.03 -24.84 17.06
CA LYS A 35 -12.44 -25.18 18.44
C LYS A 35 -11.47 -24.62 19.48
N ALA A 36 -10.17 -24.81 19.27
CA ALA A 36 -9.13 -24.31 20.18
C ALA A 36 -9.12 -22.80 20.34
N ARG A 37 -9.45 -22.07 19.27
CA ARG A 37 -9.47 -20.61 19.24
C ARG A 37 -10.86 -19.99 19.41
N GLY A 38 -11.91 -20.79 19.53
CA GLY A 38 -13.30 -20.33 19.63
C GLY A 38 -13.80 -19.64 18.35
N LEU A 39 -13.29 -20.06 17.18
CA LEU A 39 -13.65 -19.45 15.89
C LEU A 39 -14.89 -20.13 15.30
N ASN A 40 -15.73 -19.34 14.64
CA ASN A 40 -16.84 -19.78 13.83
C ASN A 40 -16.48 -19.75 12.33
N ASP A 41 -17.41 -20.18 11.46
CA ASP A 41 -17.17 -20.20 10.01
C ASP A 41 -17.02 -18.79 9.40
N THR A 42 -17.67 -17.80 9.97
CA THR A 42 -17.53 -16.41 9.54
C THR A 42 -16.11 -15.89 9.81
N ASP A 43 -15.54 -16.22 10.98
CA ASP A 43 -14.16 -15.85 11.32
C ASP A 43 -13.15 -16.48 10.34
N VAL A 44 -13.37 -17.75 9.98
CA VAL A 44 -12.53 -18.47 9.03
C VAL A 44 -12.64 -17.84 7.63
N LEU A 45 -13.87 -17.56 7.20
CA LEU A 45 -14.10 -16.92 5.90
C LEU A 45 -13.45 -15.55 5.84
N ALA A 46 -13.55 -14.75 6.89
CA ALA A 46 -12.90 -13.44 7.00
C ALA A 46 -11.36 -13.60 6.90
N ALA A 47 -10.78 -14.55 7.61
CA ALA A 47 -9.35 -14.82 7.54
C ALA A 47 -8.90 -15.23 6.13
N VAL A 48 -9.65 -16.08 5.43
CA VAL A 48 -9.33 -16.50 4.05
C VAL A 48 -9.42 -15.34 3.07
N LYS A 49 -10.40 -14.46 3.24
CA LYS A 49 -10.57 -13.27 2.37
C LYS A 49 -9.43 -12.23 2.50
N THR A 50 -8.75 -12.22 3.63
CA THR A 50 -7.66 -11.27 3.90
C THR A 50 -6.27 -11.92 3.90
N PHE A 51 -6.21 -13.25 3.84
CA PHE A 51 -4.96 -13.98 3.83
C PHE A 51 -4.20 -13.75 2.53
N MET A 52 -2.95 -13.33 2.67
CA MET A 52 -2.01 -13.21 1.57
C MET A 52 -1.07 -14.42 1.60
N PRO A 53 -1.18 -15.35 0.64
CA PRO A 53 -0.32 -16.52 0.61
C PRO A 53 1.15 -16.12 0.39
N ARG A 54 2.06 -17.01 0.76
CA ARG A 54 3.50 -16.79 0.55
C ARG A 54 3.78 -16.52 -0.94
N GLY A 55 4.47 -15.43 -1.21
CA GLY A 55 4.72 -14.93 -2.58
C GLY A 55 3.54 -14.18 -3.19
N GLY A 56 2.41 -14.09 -2.50
CA GLY A 56 1.30 -13.25 -2.92
C GLY A 56 1.54 -11.78 -2.57
N ARG A 57 0.88 -10.90 -3.32
CA ARG A 57 0.92 -9.45 -3.12
C ARG A 57 -0.49 -8.90 -2.96
N ASP A 58 -0.61 -7.83 -2.21
CA ASP A 58 -1.85 -7.09 -2.12
C ASP A 58 -2.26 -6.53 -3.49
N GLU A 59 -3.55 -6.46 -3.74
CA GLU A 59 -4.11 -5.96 -4.99
C GLU A 59 -3.98 -4.44 -5.08
N TYR A 60 -4.16 -3.75 -3.95
CA TYR A 60 -4.10 -2.30 -3.88
C TYR A 60 -3.07 -1.83 -2.86
N PHE A 61 -2.42 -0.71 -3.17
CA PHE A 61 -1.81 0.16 -2.18
C PHE A 61 -2.77 1.29 -1.81
N SER A 62 -3.02 1.40 -0.52
CA SER A 62 -3.82 2.48 0.05
C SER A 62 -2.91 3.41 0.85
N ILE A 63 -3.15 4.71 0.72
CA ILE A 63 -2.52 5.72 1.56
C ILE A 63 -3.56 6.49 2.36
N VAL A 64 -3.25 6.75 3.61
CA VAL A 64 -4.10 7.46 4.54
C VAL A 64 -3.30 8.52 5.29
N GLY A 65 -3.88 9.71 5.42
CA GLY A 65 -3.36 10.75 6.27
C GLY A 65 -3.62 10.46 7.75
N THR A 66 -2.64 10.72 8.59
CA THR A 66 -2.71 10.44 10.03
C THR A 66 -3.01 11.69 10.87
N GLY A 67 -3.64 12.70 10.28
CA GLY A 67 -4.00 13.93 10.96
C GLY A 67 -2.77 14.69 11.47
N ASN A 68 -2.80 15.07 12.72
CA ASN A 68 -1.80 15.94 13.36
C ASN A 68 -0.45 15.29 13.66
N SER A 69 -0.19 14.08 13.21
CA SER A 69 1.17 13.51 13.23
C SER A 69 2.02 13.94 12.02
N GLY A 70 1.41 14.50 10.98
CA GLY A 70 2.11 14.93 9.76
C GLY A 70 2.68 13.80 8.93
N THR A 71 2.23 12.56 9.17
CA THR A 71 2.68 11.35 8.47
C THR A 71 1.56 10.77 7.60
N MET A 72 1.93 9.96 6.65
CA MET A 72 1.00 9.07 5.97
C MET A 72 1.36 7.62 6.21
N ILE A 73 0.38 6.74 6.07
CA ILE A 73 0.58 5.29 6.15
C ILE A 73 0.25 4.68 4.81
N VAL A 74 1.15 3.83 4.32
CA VAL A 74 0.93 2.98 3.15
C VAL A 74 0.57 1.59 3.66
N TYR A 75 -0.57 1.06 3.23
CA TYR A 75 -1.01 -0.29 3.59
C TYR A 75 -1.62 -1.01 2.39
N GLY A 76 -1.58 -2.33 2.43
CA GLY A 76 -2.12 -3.19 1.38
C GLY A 76 -3.58 -3.56 1.61
N ILE A 77 -4.32 -3.79 0.54
CA ILE A 77 -5.66 -4.37 0.55
C ILE A 77 -5.62 -5.59 -0.39
N PRO A 78 -6.08 -6.78 0.06
CA PRO A 78 -6.94 -7.03 1.23
C PRO A 78 -6.24 -7.37 2.54
N SER A 79 -4.90 -7.52 2.61
CA SER A 79 -4.24 -7.99 3.83
C SER A 79 -4.29 -7.00 5.00
N MET A 80 -4.54 -5.74 4.74
CA MET A 80 -4.44 -4.62 5.69
C MET A 80 -3.05 -4.52 6.35
N ARG A 81 -2.02 -5.08 5.70
CA ARG A 81 -0.63 -5.01 6.15
C ARG A 81 -0.07 -3.61 5.91
N ILE A 82 0.56 -3.04 6.93
CA ILE A 82 1.25 -1.77 6.80
C ILE A 82 2.59 -2.02 6.12
N TYR A 83 2.86 -1.31 5.03
CA TYR A 83 4.12 -1.36 4.30
C TYR A 83 5.09 -0.29 4.79
N LYS A 84 4.59 0.94 5.01
CA LYS A 84 5.46 2.06 5.34
C LYS A 84 4.71 3.18 6.08
N TYR A 85 5.44 3.85 6.96
CA TYR A 85 5.11 5.18 7.46
C TYR A 85 5.99 6.20 6.75
N VAL A 86 5.41 7.25 6.20
CA VAL A 86 6.12 8.30 5.45
C VAL A 86 5.92 9.64 6.13
N GLY A 87 7.00 10.32 6.46
CA GLY A 87 6.97 11.71 6.93
C GLY A 87 6.69 12.65 5.76
N VAL A 88 5.61 13.44 5.86
CA VAL A 88 5.27 14.47 4.87
C VAL A 88 5.42 15.85 5.47
N PHE A 89 4.80 16.08 6.64
CA PHE A 89 4.86 17.35 7.38
C PHE A 89 5.38 17.13 8.82
N THR A 90 6.35 16.27 8.97
CA THR A 90 6.95 15.92 10.26
C THR A 90 8.47 16.08 10.18
N PRO A 91 9.14 16.43 11.29
CA PRO A 91 10.60 16.53 11.33
C PRO A 91 11.35 15.18 11.41
N GLU A 92 10.67 14.06 11.26
CA GLU A 92 11.23 12.71 11.39
C GLU A 92 12.06 12.32 10.15
N PRO A 93 13.40 12.48 10.15
CA PRO A 93 14.21 12.32 8.94
C PRO A 93 14.15 10.93 8.33
N TRP A 94 14.17 9.86 9.15
CA TRP A 94 14.11 8.47 8.67
C TRP A 94 12.80 8.10 7.94
N GLN A 95 11.83 9.00 7.95
CA GLN A 95 10.59 8.85 7.20
C GLN A 95 10.61 9.58 5.87
N GLY A 96 11.78 9.96 5.36
CA GLY A 96 11.93 10.63 4.08
C GLY A 96 11.71 12.15 4.12
N TYR A 97 11.85 12.77 5.30
CA TYR A 97 11.67 14.20 5.50
C TYR A 97 12.77 14.80 6.37
N GLY A 98 13.42 15.85 5.88
CA GLY A 98 14.50 16.54 6.58
C GLY A 98 15.90 15.95 6.36
N PHE A 99 16.07 15.03 5.43
CA PHE A 99 17.36 14.44 5.07
C PHE A 99 18.19 15.34 4.15
N ASP A 100 17.51 16.03 3.24
CA ASP A 100 18.15 16.89 2.25
C ASP A 100 17.86 18.36 2.53
N ASP A 101 18.53 19.23 1.79
CA ASP A 101 18.38 20.68 1.95
C ASP A 101 16.97 21.15 1.58
N GLU A 102 16.32 20.50 0.63
CA GLU A 102 14.99 20.85 0.16
C GLU A 102 13.93 20.52 1.22
N SER A 103 13.90 19.32 1.72
CA SER A 103 12.92 18.92 2.74
C SER A 103 13.21 19.52 4.12
N SER A 104 14.49 19.80 4.45
CA SER A 104 14.86 20.46 5.72
C SER A 104 14.46 21.93 5.75
N LEU A 105 14.35 22.60 4.60
CA LEU A 105 13.86 23.98 4.52
C LEU A 105 12.43 24.11 5.07
N MET A 106 11.62 23.07 4.96
CA MET A 106 10.24 23.05 5.41
C MET A 106 10.08 23.10 6.94
N LEU A 107 11.13 22.74 7.67
CA LEU A 107 11.16 22.80 9.13
C LEU A 107 11.54 24.19 9.65
N LYS A 108 12.00 25.09 8.80
CA LYS A 108 12.65 26.32 9.26
C LYS A 108 11.70 27.41 9.70
N LYS A 109 10.65 27.70 8.93
CA LYS A 109 9.75 28.81 9.27
C LYS A 109 8.36 28.68 8.67
N SER A 110 7.33 29.02 9.43
CA SER A 110 6.01 29.34 8.91
C SER A 110 6.09 30.57 8.01
N SER A 111 5.38 30.57 6.89
CA SER A 111 5.29 31.72 5.98
C SER A 111 4.56 32.92 6.61
N LEU A 112 3.80 32.71 7.68
CA LEU A 112 2.90 33.70 8.25
C LEU A 112 3.52 34.45 9.44
N ASP A 113 4.22 33.75 10.33
CA ASP A 113 4.65 34.33 11.61
C ASP A 113 6.09 34.00 11.99
N ASN A 114 6.87 33.49 11.06
CA ASN A 114 8.27 33.07 11.27
C ASN A 114 8.48 32.00 12.36
N ARG A 115 7.44 31.34 12.88
CA ARG A 115 7.58 30.20 13.78
C ARG A 115 8.14 29.01 13.03
N ILE A 116 8.89 28.18 13.72
CA ILE A 116 9.35 26.91 13.17
C ILE A 116 8.14 25.97 13.05
N SER A 117 7.82 25.60 11.82
CA SER A 117 6.81 24.57 11.56
C SER A 117 7.34 23.22 11.98
N THR A 118 6.56 22.47 12.71
CA THR A 118 6.92 21.13 13.17
C THR A 118 5.99 20.10 12.56
N TYR A 119 5.01 19.62 13.30
CA TYR A 119 4.03 18.67 12.79
C TYR A 119 2.93 19.37 11.99
N GLY A 120 2.45 18.71 10.92
CA GLY A 120 1.31 19.16 10.17
C GLY A 120 0.05 18.36 10.46
N ASP A 121 -1.11 18.90 10.06
CA ASP A 121 -2.40 18.21 10.09
C ASP A 121 -2.82 17.87 8.65
N MET A 122 -2.75 16.59 8.27
CA MET A 122 -3.14 16.14 6.95
C MET A 122 -4.19 15.03 7.03
N ARG A 123 -5.22 15.11 6.17
CA ARG A 123 -6.37 14.23 6.32
C ARG A 123 -6.77 13.49 5.07
N PHE A 124 -7.04 14.18 3.96
CA PHE A 124 -7.61 13.62 2.75
C PHE A 124 -6.64 13.79 1.60
N PRO A 125 -5.83 12.76 1.29
CA PRO A 125 -4.93 12.81 0.14
C PRO A 125 -5.67 12.70 -1.18
N ALA A 126 -5.04 13.15 -2.27
CA ALA A 126 -5.49 12.90 -3.62
C ALA A 126 -4.35 12.30 -4.45
N PHE A 127 -4.68 11.39 -5.36
CA PHE A 127 -3.74 10.89 -6.36
C PHE A 127 -3.80 11.71 -7.64
N SER A 128 -2.67 11.75 -8.34
CA SER A 128 -2.66 12.22 -9.72
C SER A 128 -3.48 11.29 -10.62
N GLU A 129 -4.10 11.89 -11.63
CA GLU A 129 -4.96 11.16 -12.56
C GLU A 129 -4.74 11.62 -14.00
N LYS A 130 -5.07 10.76 -14.95
CA LYS A 130 -5.04 11.04 -16.37
C LYS A 130 -6.20 10.34 -17.07
N GLY A 131 -7.02 11.10 -17.79
CA GLY A 131 -8.20 10.56 -18.45
C GLY A 131 -9.21 9.93 -17.50
N GLY A 132 -9.35 10.43 -16.26
CA GLY A 132 -10.26 9.91 -15.25
C GLY A 132 -9.76 8.69 -14.46
N ASN A 133 -8.54 8.22 -14.73
CA ASN A 133 -7.93 7.12 -13.99
C ASN A 133 -6.72 7.61 -13.17
N TYR A 134 -6.47 7.01 -12.03
CA TYR A 134 -5.21 7.21 -11.33
C TYR A 134 -4.06 6.74 -12.23
N ASP A 135 -3.06 7.58 -12.37
CA ASP A 135 -1.89 7.29 -13.23
C ASP A 135 -0.74 6.58 -12.49
N GLY A 136 -0.82 6.54 -11.16
CA GLY A 136 0.17 5.88 -10.31
C GLY A 136 1.46 6.65 -10.10
N HIS A 137 1.49 7.97 -10.37
CA HIS A 137 2.70 8.76 -10.31
C HIS A 137 2.85 9.55 -9.00
N PHE A 138 1.80 10.26 -8.56
CA PHE A 138 1.90 11.20 -7.45
C PHE A 138 0.74 11.12 -6.48
N ALA A 139 1.03 11.50 -5.23
CA ALA A 139 0.04 11.85 -4.23
C ALA A 139 0.26 13.30 -3.74
N PHE A 140 -0.83 13.95 -3.38
CA PHE A 140 -0.84 15.31 -2.87
C PHE A 140 -1.46 15.35 -1.50
N PHE A 141 -0.95 16.25 -0.65
CA PHE A 141 -1.41 16.44 0.72
C PHE A 141 -1.51 17.92 1.05
N SER A 142 -2.46 18.31 1.88
CA SER A 142 -2.56 19.65 2.47
C SER A 142 -2.34 19.59 3.97
N ASP A 143 -1.63 20.57 4.50
CA ASP A 143 -1.36 20.75 5.92
C ASP A 143 -2.29 21.81 6.51
N GLY A 144 -3.31 21.38 7.21
CA GLY A 144 -4.28 22.25 7.86
C GLY A 144 -3.67 23.17 8.91
N ALA A 145 -2.62 22.72 9.58
CA ALA A 145 -2.03 23.47 10.70
C ALA A 145 -1.10 24.61 10.26
N ASN A 146 -0.38 24.45 9.13
CA ASN A 146 0.66 25.38 8.71
C ASN A 146 0.47 25.90 7.26
N SER A 147 -0.69 25.67 6.67
CA SER A 147 -1.06 26.12 5.31
C SER A 147 -0.06 25.71 4.24
N ARG A 148 0.47 24.47 4.33
CA ARG A 148 1.40 23.90 3.36
C ARG A 148 0.66 22.91 2.44
N ILE A 149 1.24 22.68 1.27
CA ILE A 149 0.83 21.65 0.33
C ILE A 149 2.05 20.84 -0.10
N ALA A 150 1.93 19.53 -0.18
CA ALA A 150 3.01 18.63 -0.52
C ALA A 150 2.72 17.80 -1.76
N LEU A 151 3.77 17.51 -2.51
CA LEU A 151 3.85 16.55 -3.61
C LEU A 151 4.71 15.37 -3.18
N LEU A 152 4.20 14.18 -3.37
CA LEU A 152 4.88 12.93 -3.04
C LEU A 152 4.90 12.01 -4.26
N GLY A 153 6.03 11.36 -4.52
CA GLY A 153 6.16 10.33 -5.53
C GLY A 153 5.60 8.99 -5.06
N LEU A 154 4.85 8.31 -5.92
CA LEU A 154 4.30 6.98 -5.58
C LEU A 154 5.28 5.84 -5.87
N ASP A 155 6.25 6.04 -6.75
CA ASP A 155 7.26 5.03 -7.06
C ASP A 155 8.30 4.83 -5.94
N ASP A 156 8.52 5.85 -5.10
CA ASP A 156 9.47 5.80 -3.99
C ASP A 156 8.87 6.16 -2.63
N PHE A 157 7.64 6.67 -2.60
CA PHE A 157 6.97 7.18 -1.40
C PHE A 157 7.79 8.25 -0.68
N GLU A 158 8.42 9.15 -1.44
CA GLU A 158 9.18 10.28 -0.91
C GLU A 158 8.50 11.61 -1.22
N THR A 159 8.59 12.54 -0.28
CA THR A 159 8.15 13.92 -0.49
C THR A 159 9.08 14.63 -1.46
N LYS A 160 8.56 15.12 -2.57
CA LYS A 160 9.34 15.79 -3.63
C LYS A 160 9.27 17.31 -3.56
N GLN A 161 8.19 17.84 -3.01
CA GLN A 161 8.01 19.29 -2.89
C GLN A 161 7.04 19.60 -1.75
N VAL A 162 7.31 20.68 -1.03
CA VAL A 162 6.34 21.29 -0.11
C VAL A 162 6.33 22.80 -0.38
N LEU A 163 5.14 23.38 -0.52
CA LEU A 163 4.94 24.79 -0.70
C LEU A 163 4.08 25.37 0.42
N SER A 164 4.32 26.61 0.81
CA SER A 164 3.52 27.34 1.78
C SER A 164 2.56 28.30 1.07
N ASN A 165 1.36 28.45 1.63
CA ASN A 165 0.37 29.40 1.15
C ASN A 165 0.21 30.54 2.16
N PRO A 166 0.81 31.71 1.91
CA PRO A 166 0.77 32.84 2.85
C PRO A 166 -0.56 33.58 2.89
N LEU A 167 -1.53 33.23 2.04
CA LEU A 167 -2.87 33.82 2.07
C LEU A 167 -3.76 33.22 3.17
N TYR A 168 -3.39 32.05 3.73
CA TYR A 168 -4.21 31.32 4.66
C TYR A 168 -3.53 31.20 6.03
N LEU A 169 -4.28 31.36 7.10
CA LEU A 169 -3.83 31.01 8.46
C LEU A 169 -3.96 29.51 8.72
N SER A 170 -4.98 28.90 8.12
CA SER A 170 -5.19 27.46 8.12
C SER A 170 -5.82 27.04 6.81
N THR A 171 -5.54 25.84 6.38
CA THR A 171 -6.19 25.24 5.20
C THR A 171 -7.11 24.11 5.62
N TYR A 172 -8.13 23.83 4.82
CA TYR A 172 -8.79 22.54 4.90
C TYR A 172 -7.74 21.44 4.63
N PRO A 173 -7.61 20.45 5.55
CA PRO A 173 -6.50 19.48 5.44
C PRO A 173 -6.76 18.37 4.44
N GLY A 174 -7.52 18.62 3.40
CA GLY A 174 -7.73 17.78 2.24
C GLY A 174 -7.32 18.46 0.95
N VAL A 175 -7.13 17.67 -0.10
CA VAL A 175 -6.81 18.13 -1.44
C VAL A 175 -7.69 17.44 -2.47
N ALA A 176 -7.87 18.07 -3.61
CA ALA A 176 -8.43 17.46 -4.81
C ALA A 176 -7.55 17.81 -6.01
N VAL A 177 -7.68 17.07 -7.10
CA VAL A 177 -7.02 17.36 -8.37
C VAL A 177 -8.06 17.60 -9.45
N THR A 178 -7.77 18.52 -10.36
CA THR A 178 -8.61 18.71 -11.54
C THR A 178 -8.29 17.64 -12.59
N GLN A 179 -9.12 17.58 -13.61
CA GLN A 179 -8.94 16.63 -14.71
C GLN A 179 -7.51 16.70 -15.28
N ASN A 180 -6.93 15.51 -15.50
CA ASN A 180 -5.54 15.31 -15.93
C ASN A 180 -4.49 15.95 -15.00
N THR A 181 -4.84 16.14 -13.74
CA THR A 181 -3.98 16.77 -12.72
C THR A 181 -3.43 18.14 -13.18
N GLU A 182 -4.24 18.90 -13.89
CA GLU A 182 -3.81 20.21 -14.35
C GLU A 182 -3.54 21.16 -13.18
N TYR A 183 -4.39 21.09 -12.17
CA TYR A 183 -4.25 21.81 -10.90
C TYR A 183 -4.47 20.90 -9.72
N VAL A 184 -3.73 21.18 -8.65
CA VAL A 184 -3.97 20.65 -7.29
C VAL A 184 -4.68 21.74 -6.50
N ILE A 185 -5.76 21.40 -5.81
CA ILE A 185 -6.63 22.36 -5.15
C ILE A 185 -6.40 22.36 -3.64
N GLN A 186 -6.28 23.55 -3.10
CA GLN A 186 -6.18 23.81 -1.66
C GLN A 186 -7.12 24.95 -1.30
N SER A 187 -7.93 24.82 -0.24
CA SER A 187 -8.79 25.91 0.25
C SER A 187 -8.33 26.39 1.62
N SER A 188 -8.67 27.65 1.96
CA SER A 188 -8.67 28.05 3.37
C SER A 188 -9.70 27.24 4.15
N GLN A 189 -9.46 26.99 5.43
CA GLN A 189 -10.47 26.40 6.31
C GLN A 189 -11.29 27.51 6.98
N TYR A 190 -10.62 28.51 7.51
CA TYR A 190 -11.24 29.67 8.16
C TYR A 190 -10.86 30.96 7.43
N PRO A 191 -11.73 31.97 7.49
CA PRO A 191 -11.40 33.27 6.92
C PRO A 191 -10.25 33.93 7.67
N ALA A 192 -9.41 34.66 6.93
CA ALA A 192 -8.25 35.36 7.44
C ALA A 192 -8.05 36.72 6.73
N PRO A 193 -7.40 37.70 7.38
CA PRO A 193 -6.96 38.93 6.69
C PRO A 193 -5.74 38.61 5.82
N TRP A 194 -5.84 38.75 4.51
CA TRP A 194 -4.77 38.39 3.59
C TRP A 194 -3.59 39.37 3.57
N ASP A 195 -3.78 40.58 4.10
CA ASP A 195 -2.72 41.55 4.30
C ASP A 195 -2.05 41.49 5.68
N ASN A 196 -2.53 40.62 6.55
CA ASN A 196 -2.09 40.48 7.95
C ASN A 196 -2.17 41.75 8.81
N THR A 197 -2.87 42.77 8.34
CA THR A 197 -2.87 44.08 9.00
C THR A 197 -4.19 44.42 9.69
N THR A 198 -5.32 43.92 9.20
CA THR A 198 -6.65 44.23 9.76
C THR A 198 -7.51 42.97 9.88
N THR A 199 -8.27 42.91 10.98
CA THR A 199 -9.26 41.83 11.21
C THR A 199 -10.61 42.14 10.54
N SER A 200 -10.77 43.28 9.90
CA SER A 200 -12.05 43.71 9.30
C SER A 200 -12.20 43.24 7.83
N ASP A 201 -11.11 42.88 7.14
CA ASP A 201 -11.13 42.41 5.74
C ASP A 201 -10.85 40.91 5.69
N MET A 202 -11.66 40.15 6.43
CA MET A 202 -11.55 38.68 6.48
C MET A 202 -12.02 38.08 5.16
N LYS A 203 -11.20 37.21 4.59
CA LYS A 203 -11.45 36.55 3.30
C LYS A 203 -11.18 35.07 3.39
N SER A 204 -11.87 34.33 2.57
CA SER A 204 -11.60 32.93 2.29
C SER A 204 -11.16 32.76 0.86
N GLY A 205 -10.59 31.60 0.52
CA GLY A 205 -10.16 31.41 -0.85
C GLY A 205 -9.88 29.95 -1.20
N VAL A 206 -9.80 29.72 -2.50
CA VAL A 206 -9.43 28.45 -3.09
C VAL A 206 -8.25 28.68 -4.04
N THR A 207 -7.15 28.02 -3.78
CA THR A 207 -5.92 28.06 -4.60
C THR A 207 -5.87 26.86 -5.51
N PHE A 208 -5.64 27.13 -6.78
CA PHE A 208 -5.39 26.17 -7.84
C PHE A 208 -3.89 26.18 -8.15
N TRP A 209 -3.17 25.22 -7.59
CA TRP A 209 -1.75 25.06 -7.82
C TRP A 209 -1.50 24.39 -9.16
N LYS A 210 -0.90 25.10 -10.11
CA LYS A 210 -0.56 24.56 -11.42
C LYS A 210 0.45 23.43 -11.26
N PHE A 211 0.08 22.22 -11.64
CA PHE A 211 0.99 21.08 -11.64
C PHE A 211 1.58 20.89 -13.04
N VAL A 212 2.88 20.61 -13.09
CA VAL A 212 3.60 20.28 -14.31
C VAL A 212 4.39 19.00 -14.08
N GLU A 213 4.02 17.98 -14.82
CA GLU A 213 4.76 16.74 -14.88
C GLU A 213 6.06 16.95 -15.66
N GLY A 214 7.21 16.74 -15.00
CA GLY A 214 8.53 16.87 -15.60
C GLY A 214 8.96 15.64 -16.40
N GLU A 215 10.23 15.58 -16.77
CA GLU A 215 10.83 14.44 -17.46
C GLU A 215 10.85 13.18 -16.59
N ASN A 216 10.86 13.37 -15.29
CA ASN A 216 10.82 12.32 -14.27
C ASN A 216 10.14 12.85 -13.02
N ILE A 217 10.00 11.99 -12.03
CA ILE A 217 9.35 12.31 -10.76
C ILE A 217 10.03 13.48 -10.03
N HIS A 218 11.36 13.57 -10.06
CA HIS A 218 12.13 14.60 -9.36
C HIS A 218 12.02 15.98 -10.01
N LYS A 219 11.65 16.05 -11.29
CA LYS A 219 11.44 17.29 -12.04
C LYS A 219 9.98 17.71 -12.13
N SER A 220 9.08 16.88 -11.61
CA SER A 220 7.65 17.20 -11.54
C SER A 220 7.37 18.09 -10.34
N ARG A 221 6.57 19.13 -10.53
CA ARG A 221 6.32 20.10 -9.44
C ARG A 221 5.07 20.94 -9.63
N MET A 222 4.59 21.49 -8.54
CA MET A 222 3.62 22.59 -8.55
C MET A 222 4.36 23.91 -8.78
N ILE A 223 3.85 24.76 -9.67
CA ILE A 223 4.48 26.03 -10.09
C ILE A 223 3.66 27.20 -9.58
N LYS A 224 4.16 27.90 -8.56
CA LYS A 224 3.48 29.03 -7.91
C LYS A 224 3.12 30.14 -8.89
N GLU A 225 4.04 30.51 -9.79
CA GLU A 225 3.90 31.60 -10.74
C GLU A 225 2.75 31.40 -11.75
N GLN A 226 2.40 30.14 -12.02
CA GLN A 226 1.31 29.75 -12.90
C GLN A 226 0.03 29.37 -12.15
N SER A 227 0.08 29.41 -10.82
CA SER A 227 -1.04 29.13 -9.95
C SER A 227 -1.90 30.37 -9.73
N PHE A 228 -3.16 30.18 -9.37
CA PHE A 228 -4.05 31.28 -9.02
C PHE A 228 -4.93 30.93 -7.81
N THR A 229 -5.38 31.98 -7.14
CA THR A 229 -6.31 31.87 -6.02
C THR A 229 -7.58 32.65 -6.36
N VAL A 230 -8.75 32.10 -6.12
CA VAL A 230 -10.00 32.83 -6.14
C VAL A 230 -10.33 33.32 -4.73
N GLU A 231 -10.58 34.62 -4.63
CA GLU A 231 -11.07 35.24 -3.39
C GLU A 231 -12.55 34.92 -3.21
N LEU A 232 -12.95 34.53 -2.00
CA LEU A 232 -14.33 34.30 -1.60
C LEU A 232 -14.64 35.18 -0.38
N PRO A 233 -15.91 35.52 -0.14
CA PRO A 233 -16.32 36.11 1.14
C PRO A 233 -15.90 35.27 2.32
N ALA A 234 -15.92 35.83 3.51
CA ALA A 234 -15.48 35.17 4.75
C ALA A 234 -16.37 33.97 5.15
N TYR A 235 -16.25 32.89 4.43
CA TYR A 235 -16.84 31.59 4.72
C TYR A 235 -15.88 30.71 5.50
N ASN A 236 -16.39 29.89 6.42
CA ASN A 236 -15.68 28.68 6.80
C ASN A 236 -15.80 27.69 5.66
N MET A 237 -14.66 27.16 5.19
CA MET A 237 -14.60 26.26 4.06
C MET A 237 -14.35 24.84 4.57
N ASP A 238 -15.05 23.89 3.99
CA ASP A 238 -14.91 22.49 4.37
C ASP A 238 -14.71 21.61 3.12
N TYR A 239 -15.08 20.37 3.18
CA TYR A 239 -14.87 19.36 2.17
C TYR A 239 -15.13 19.86 0.74
N PHE A 240 -14.27 19.46 -0.22
CA PHE A 240 -14.44 19.79 -1.63
C PHE A 240 -13.99 18.66 -2.55
N ASP A 241 -14.52 18.65 -3.76
CA ASP A 241 -14.21 17.67 -4.79
C ASP A 241 -14.33 18.26 -6.20
N THR A 242 -13.60 17.70 -7.14
CA THR A 242 -13.68 18.04 -8.56
C THR A 242 -14.26 16.92 -9.42
N GLY A 243 -14.28 15.69 -8.84
CA GLY A 243 -14.50 14.48 -9.62
C GLY A 243 -13.38 14.20 -10.64
N LYS A 244 -13.06 12.94 -10.83
CA LYS A 244 -11.99 12.52 -11.74
C LYS A 244 -12.36 12.61 -13.22
N SER A 245 -13.60 12.38 -13.58
CA SER A 245 -13.98 12.06 -14.96
C SER A 245 -14.63 13.18 -15.74
N SER A 246 -14.71 14.37 -15.24
CA SER A 246 -15.21 15.51 -15.95
C SER A 246 -16.19 16.35 -15.23
N SER A 247 -15.70 17.12 -14.50
CA SER A 247 -16.45 18.31 -14.18
C SER A 247 -16.31 19.30 -15.31
N ASP A 248 -16.58 19.20 -16.44
CA ASP A 248 -16.63 20.33 -17.40
C ASP A 248 -15.95 21.65 -16.88
N GLY A 249 -14.87 21.51 -16.08
CA GLY A 249 -14.18 22.62 -15.45
C GLY A 249 -14.76 23.10 -14.10
N LEU A 250 -15.69 22.33 -13.49
CA LEU A 250 -16.31 22.70 -12.23
C LEU A 250 -15.71 21.95 -11.05
N MET A 251 -15.62 22.62 -9.90
CA MET A 251 -15.42 22.01 -8.59
C MET A 251 -16.56 22.41 -7.66
N VAL A 252 -16.80 21.59 -6.65
CA VAL A 252 -17.79 21.82 -5.60
C VAL A 252 -17.15 21.70 -4.23
N GLY A 253 -17.62 22.48 -3.27
CA GLY A 253 -17.17 22.37 -1.89
C GLY A 253 -18.24 22.84 -0.92
N LEU A 254 -18.05 22.52 0.36
CA LEU A 254 -18.92 22.95 1.42
C LEU A 254 -18.39 24.24 2.06
N ALA A 255 -19.31 25.08 2.47
CA ALA A 255 -19.01 26.30 3.21
C ALA A 255 -20.14 26.63 4.16
N ASP A 256 -19.81 27.29 5.26
CA ASP A 256 -20.81 27.88 6.15
C ASP A 256 -20.50 29.34 6.45
N LYS A 257 -21.55 30.10 6.69
CA LYS A 257 -21.45 31.49 7.09
C LYS A 257 -22.75 31.92 7.78
N ASP A 258 -22.60 32.60 8.91
CA ASP A 258 -23.73 33.18 9.68
C ASP A 258 -24.84 32.16 10.01
N GLY A 259 -24.44 30.89 10.30
CA GLY A 259 -25.35 29.79 10.63
C GLY A 259 -26.07 29.18 9.42
N LYS A 260 -25.72 29.55 8.21
CA LYS A 260 -26.21 28.96 6.97
C LYS A 260 -25.15 28.09 6.33
N ASN A 261 -25.59 27.01 5.69
CA ASN A 261 -24.72 26.05 5.03
C ASN A 261 -24.89 26.14 3.51
N TYR A 262 -23.81 25.97 2.78
CA TYR A 262 -23.79 26.13 1.34
C TYR A 262 -22.96 25.04 0.65
N VAL A 263 -23.34 24.66 -0.55
CA VAL A 263 -22.40 24.17 -1.56
C VAL A 263 -21.93 25.38 -2.37
N TYR A 264 -20.64 25.62 -2.42
CA TYR A 264 -20.07 26.53 -3.41
C TYR A 264 -19.62 25.77 -4.65
N VAL A 265 -19.74 26.43 -5.80
CA VAL A 265 -19.36 25.88 -7.11
C VAL A 265 -18.40 26.85 -7.78
N LEU A 266 -17.27 26.37 -8.27
CA LEU A 266 -16.30 27.17 -9.02
C LEU A 266 -16.06 26.58 -10.40
N ASP A 267 -16.11 27.43 -11.43
CA ASP A 267 -15.65 27.12 -12.78
C ASP A 267 -14.17 27.52 -12.91
N TYR A 268 -13.28 26.56 -12.67
CA TYR A 268 -11.85 26.84 -12.61
C TYR A 268 -11.25 27.15 -14.00
N THR A 269 -11.90 26.76 -15.09
CA THR A 269 -11.45 27.11 -16.44
C THR A 269 -11.65 28.59 -16.72
N LYS A 270 -12.81 29.13 -16.31
CA LYS A 270 -13.07 30.57 -16.41
C LYS A 270 -12.22 31.37 -15.44
N LEU A 271 -11.99 30.86 -14.23
CA LEU A 271 -11.14 31.51 -13.23
C LEU A 271 -9.69 31.58 -13.68
N ALA A 272 -9.17 30.53 -14.31
CA ALA A 272 -7.81 30.55 -14.86
C ALA A 272 -7.58 31.58 -15.96
N ALA A 273 -8.64 31.93 -16.69
CA ALA A 273 -8.61 32.97 -17.74
C ALA A 273 -9.00 34.37 -17.24
N ALA A 274 -9.47 34.48 -15.99
CA ALA A 274 -9.96 35.75 -15.44
C ALA A 274 -8.82 36.74 -15.10
N PRO A 275 -9.06 38.04 -15.15
CA PRO A 275 -8.09 39.05 -14.65
C PRO A 275 -7.74 38.80 -13.17
N SER A 276 -6.46 38.86 -12.86
CA SER A 276 -5.96 38.68 -11.50
C SER A 276 -5.05 39.82 -11.05
N LYS A 277 -4.91 39.95 -9.72
CA LYS A 277 -3.95 40.90 -9.11
C LYS A 277 -2.97 40.10 -8.26
N LYS A 278 -1.76 40.61 -8.09
CA LYS A 278 -0.77 40.03 -7.18
C LYS A 278 -1.07 40.44 -5.74
N ILE A 279 -1.24 39.46 -4.86
CA ILE A 279 -1.29 39.60 -3.39
C ILE A 279 -0.31 38.59 -2.82
N ASN A 280 0.70 39.03 -2.07
CA ASN A 280 1.75 38.16 -1.52
C ASN A 280 2.34 37.20 -2.58
N ASP A 281 2.61 37.72 -3.77
CA ASP A 281 3.11 37.00 -4.97
C ASP A 281 2.14 35.98 -5.59
N PHE A 282 0.95 35.82 -5.08
CA PHE A 282 -0.08 35.00 -5.70
C PHE A 282 -0.92 35.78 -6.71
N ASN A 283 -1.31 35.12 -7.80
CA ASN A 283 -2.32 35.65 -8.71
C ASN A 283 -3.69 35.47 -8.08
N VAL A 284 -4.35 36.54 -7.72
CA VAL A 284 -5.66 36.50 -7.04
C VAL A 284 -6.74 37.04 -7.98
N VAL A 285 -7.73 36.21 -8.26
CA VAL A 285 -8.98 36.58 -8.92
C VAL A 285 -9.94 37.06 -7.84
N SER A 286 -10.37 38.31 -7.89
CA SER A 286 -11.31 38.84 -6.89
C SER A 286 -12.69 38.19 -7.01
N PHE A 287 -13.43 38.19 -5.93
CA PHE A 287 -14.82 37.67 -5.93
C PHE A 287 -15.71 38.37 -6.95
N ASP A 288 -15.55 39.69 -7.14
CA ASP A 288 -16.31 40.43 -8.14
C ASP A 288 -15.98 40.02 -9.57
N GLU A 289 -14.71 39.76 -9.88
CA GLU A 289 -14.33 39.24 -11.22
C GLU A 289 -14.83 37.80 -11.40
N ALA A 290 -14.81 36.96 -10.34
CA ALA A 290 -15.37 35.61 -10.39
C ALA A 290 -16.88 35.63 -10.68
N LYS A 291 -17.65 36.52 -10.05
CA LYS A 291 -19.07 36.71 -10.32
C LYS A 291 -19.34 37.24 -11.73
N LYS A 292 -18.61 38.28 -12.14
CA LYS A 292 -18.75 38.87 -13.48
C LYS A 292 -18.54 37.85 -14.59
N ASN A 293 -17.63 36.89 -14.37
CA ASN A 293 -17.36 35.81 -15.31
C ASN A 293 -18.30 34.61 -15.16
N HIS A 294 -19.31 34.68 -14.28
CA HIS A 294 -20.16 33.54 -13.96
C HIS A 294 -19.34 32.27 -13.58
N ALA A 295 -18.31 32.48 -12.78
CA ALA A 295 -17.37 31.42 -12.41
C ALA A 295 -17.50 30.99 -10.93
N VAL A 296 -18.39 31.59 -10.16
CA VAL A 296 -18.68 31.25 -8.77
C VAL A 296 -20.19 31.24 -8.52
N GLY A 297 -20.66 30.26 -7.79
CA GLY A 297 -22.08 30.15 -7.39
C GLY A 297 -22.22 29.47 -6.04
N PHE A 298 -23.37 29.72 -5.40
CA PHE A 298 -23.71 29.17 -4.07
C PHE A 298 -25.11 28.58 -4.09
N ILE A 299 -25.23 27.37 -3.53
CA ILE A 299 -26.47 26.66 -3.27
C ILE A 299 -26.68 26.60 -1.78
N GLU A 300 -27.67 27.31 -1.23
CA GLU A 300 -27.99 27.23 0.20
C GLU A 300 -28.61 25.86 0.52
N LEU A 301 -28.07 25.19 1.55
CA LEU A 301 -28.51 23.88 2.03
C LEU A 301 -29.53 24.02 3.17
N PRO A 302 -30.51 23.11 3.24
CA PRO A 302 -31.52 23.14 4.33
C PRO A 302 -30.97 22.68 5.68
N ALA A 303 -29.81 22.02 5.69
CA ALA A 303 -29.14 21.51 6.88
C ALA A 303 -27.63 21.44 6.68
N SER A 304 -26.89 21.24 7.76
CA SER A 304 -25.46 20.99 7.73
C SER A 304 -25.14 19.71 6.96
N ALA A 305 -24.04 19.73 6.22
CA ALA A 305 -23.48 18.60 5.50
C ALA A 305 -22.00 18.42 5.87
N ASN A 306 -21.50 17.19 5.81
CA ASN A 306 -20.12 16.88 6.18
C ASN A 306 -19.24 16.51 4.97
N THR A 307 -19.82 16.21 3.84
CA THR A 307 -19.09 15.83 2.63
C THR A 307 -19.85 16.22 1.37
N VAL A 308 -19.13 16.51 0.30
CA VAL A 308 -19.66 16.67 -1.05
C VAL A 308 -18.72 15.95 -2.00
N LYS A 309 -19.25 15.07 -2.85
CA LYS A 309 -18.45 14.31 -3.80
C LYS A 309 -19.12 14.21 -5.16
N VAL A 310 -18.32 14.36 -6.21
CA VAL A 310 -18.75 14.22 -7.59
C VAL A 310 -18.86 12.73 -7.92
N THR A 311 -19.97 12.35 -8.58
CA THR A 311 -20.17 10.97 -9.00
C THR A 311 -19.14 10.53 -10.04
N PRO A 312 -18.78 9.23 -10.11
CA PRO A 312 -17.76 8.74 -11.04
C PRO A 312 -18.05 9.04 -12.53
N ASP A 313 -19.31 9.19 -12.89
CA ASP A 313 -19.73 9.56 -14.25
C ASP A 313 -19.72 11.07 -14.52
N GLY A 314 -19.42 11.88 -13.51
CA GLY A 314 -19.35 13.35 -13.60
C GLY A 314 -20.70 14.05 -13.85
N LYS A 315 -21.82 13.33 -13.79
CA LYS A 315 -23.15 13.94 -14.08
C LYS A 315 -23.80 14.58 -12.87
N HIS A 316 -23.45 14.12 -11.68
CA HIS A 316 -24.03 14.57 -10.43
C HIS A 316 -22.94 14.84 -9.40
N PHE A 317 -23.30 15.49 -8.33
CA PHE A 317 -22.58 15.41 -7.08
C PHE A 317 -23.54 15.11 -5.94
N VAL A 318 -23.02 14.50 -4.91
CA VAL A 318 -23.79 14.04 -3.76
C VAL A 318 -23.34 14.80 -2.52
N VAL A 319 -24.29 15.38 -1.81
CA VAL A 319 -24.08 16.13 -0.56
C VAL A 319 -24.47 15.24 0.61
N GLY A 320 -23.49 14.84 1.43
CA GLY A 320 -23.70 13.94 2.57
C GLY A 320 -24.26 14.68 3.79
N ALA A 321 -25.54 14.46 4.03
CA ALA A 321 -26.29 14.91 5.18
C ALA A 321 -27.30 13.82 5.57
N ASP A 322 -28.02 13.99 6.68
CA ASP A 322 -29.05 13.04 7.12
C ASP A 322 -30.04 12.72 6.00
N ASN A 323 -30.45 13.73 5.26
CA ASN A 323 -31.08 13.64 3.96
C ASN A 323 -30.03 13.96 2.89
N THR A 324 -29.40 12.95 2.40
CA THR A 324 -28.36 13.08 1.36
C THR A 324 -28.96 13.55 0.05
N LEU A 325 -28.38 14.62 -0.52
CA LEU A 325 -28.89 15.25 -1.74
C LEU A 325 -28.09 14.80 -2.95
N VAL A 326 -28.78 14.51 -4.04
CA VAL A 326 -28.18 14.29 -5.36
C VAL A 326 -28.48 15.51 -6.23
N ILE A 327 -27.46 16.16 -6.73
CA ILE A 327 -27.54 17.41 -7.48
C ILE A 327 -27.07 17.17 -8.92
N ASP A 328 -27.82 17.72 -9.88
CA ASP A 328 -27.54 17.60 -11.31
C ASP A 328 -26.54 18.67 -11.76
N PHE A 329 -25.35 18.27 -12.22
CA PHE A 329 -24.30 19.18 -12.66
C PHE A 329 -24.68 20.01 -13.88
N ALA A 330 -25.41 19.47 -14.85
CA ALA A 330 -25.79 20.20 -16.04
C ALA A 330 -26.75 21.35 -15.70
N LYS A 331 -27.67 21.11 -14.75
CA LYS A 331 -28.54 22.17 -14.23
C LYS A 331 -27.78 23.22 -13.44
N VAL A 332 -26.80 22.80 -12.61
CA VAL A 332 -25.94 23.73 -11.88
C VAL A 332 -25.15 24.61 -12.84
N LYS A 333 -24.57 24.03 -13.89
CA LYS A 333 -23.84 24.80 -14.92
C LYS A 333 -24.74 25.80 -15.62
N SER A 334 -25.97 25.41 -15.94
CA SER A 334 -26.98 26.29 -16.56
C SER A 334 -27.44 27.40 -15.61
N ALA A 335 -27.54 27.13 -14.32
CA ALA A 335 -27.91 28.12 -13.31
C ALA A 335 -26.74 29.10 -13.06
N LEU A 336 -25.50 28.60 -12.96
CA LEU A 336 -24.29 29.40 -12.78
C LEU A 336 -24.12 30.44 -13.91
N ALA A 337 -24.49 30.09 -15.14
CA ALA A 337 -24.47 31.03 -16.26
C ALA A 337 -25.43 32.22 -16.10
N LYS A 338 -26.40 32.14 -15.17
CA LYS A 338 -27.41 33.19 -14.92
C LYS A 338 -27.07 34.04 -13.68
N GLY A 339 -26.25 33.55 -12.77
CA GLY A 339 -25.90 34.28 -11.55
C GLY A 339 -25.20 33.40 -10.51
N ASP A 340 -24.81 34.05 -9.41
CA ASP A 340 -24.06 33.43 -8.31
C ASP A 340 -24.95 32.79 -7.22
N VAL A 341 -26.27 33.01 -7.25
CA VAL A 341 -27.22 32.36 -6.34
C VAL A 341 -27.99 31.29 -7.11
N ILE A 342 -27.82 30.05 -6.69
CA ILE A 342 -28.45 28.90 -7.34
C ILE A 342 -29.50 28.31 -6.41
N ALA A 343 -30.76 28.29 -6.85
CA ALA A 343 -31.84 27.72 -6.05
C ALA A 343 -31.73 26.19 -6.03
N LEU A 344 -31.70 25.61 -4.83
CA LEU A 344 -31.60 24.16 -4.66
C LEU A 344 -32.70 23.39 -5.43
N ALA A 345 -33.92 23.89 -5.39
CA ALA A 345 -35.07 23.27 -6.06
C ALA A 345 -34.89 23.12 -7.59
N ASP A 346 -34.10 24.00 -8.22
CA ASP A 346 -33.89 23.97 -9.68
C ASP A 346 -32.85 22.90 -10.08
N VAL A 347 -31.95 22.52 -9.17
CA VAL A 347 -30.80 21.66 -9.45
C VAL A 347 -30.87 20.30 -8.76
N GLN A 348 -31.68 20.17 -7.72
CA GLN A 348 -31.83 18.91 -6.99
C GLN A 348 -32.50 17.84 -7.87
N LYS A 349 -31.89 16.65 -7.90
CA LYS A 349 -32.42 15.46 -8.55
C LYS A 349 -33.16 14.56 -7.57
N ALA A 350 -32.54 14.32 -6.40
CA ALA A 350 -33.09 13.45 -5.38
C ALA A 350 -32.69 13.90 -3.97
N SER A 351 -33.48 13.46 -2.99
CA SER A 351 -33.16 13.53 -1.57
C SER A 351 -33.39 12.15 -0.98
N ILE A 352 -32.37 11.58 -0.34
CA ILE A 352 -32.33 10.20 0.11
C ILE A 352 -32.13 10.18 1.61
N ALA A 353 -33.07 9.62 2.36
CA ALA A 353 -32.93 9.44 3.80
C ALA A 353 -31.90 8.30 4.08
N ILE A 354 -30.70 8.67 4.47
CA ILE A 354 -29.62 7.72 4.77
C ILE A 354 -29.62 7.36 6.25
N GLY A 355 -29.64 8.33 7.13
CA GLY A 355 -29.55 8.14 8.57
C GLY A 355 -28.94 9.36 9.24
N LYS A 356 -28.64 9.25 10.55
CA LYS A 356 -28.16 10.38 11.33
C LYS A 356 -26.65 10.60 11.17
N ASN A 357 -26.30 11.87 11.03
CA ASN A 357 -24.92 12.33 10.97
C ASN A 357 -24.10 11.57 9.91
N VAL A 358 -24.44 11.73 8.65
CA VAL A 358 -23.67 11.18 7.53
C VAL A 358 -22.34 11.92 7.46
N ILE A 359 -21.23 11.20 7.68
CA ILE A 359 -19.89 11.79 7.69
C ILE A 359 -19.25 11.73 6.32
N ASP A 360 -19.36 10.61 5.61
CA ASP A 360 -18.68 10.44 4.33
C ASP A 360 -19.47 9.55 3.36
N ILE A 361 -19.10 9.66 2.08
CA ILE A 361 -19.65 8.89 0.98
C ILE A 361 -18.50 8.34 0.14
N ALA A 362 -18.61 7.07 -0.27
CA ALA A 362 -17.70 6.44 -1.23
C ALA A 362 -18.48 5.83 -2.39
N PHE A 363 -17.97 5.95 -3.61
CA PHE A 363 -18.62 5.43 -4.81
C PHE A 363 -18.04 4.08 -5.23
N ASP A 364 -18.95 3.18 -5.64
CA ASP A 364 -18.56 1.99 -6.40
C ASP A 364 -18.60 2.34 -7.90
N GLN A 365 -17.46 2.24 -8.56
CA GLN A 365 -17.35 2.60 -9.98
C GLN A 365 -18.09 1.64 -10.94
N ARG A 366 -18.50 0.47 -10.45
CA ARG A 366 -19.17 -0.58 -11.27
C ARG A 366 -20.59 -0.27 -11.62
N LYS A 367 -21.29 0.49 -10.77
CA LYS A 367 -22.73 0.73 -10.82
C LYS A 367 -22.99 2.13 -10.30
N ASN A 368 -24.11 2.70 -10.53
CA ASN A 368 -24.50 3.98 -9.94
C ASN A 368 -24.75 3.85 -8.41
N THR A 369 -23.85 3.14 -7.73
CA THR A 369 -23.93 2.76 -6.33
C THR A 369 -22.94 3.57 -5.50
N ALA A 370 -23.39 3.99 -4.34
CA ALA A 370 -22.57 4.65 -3.32
C ALA A 370 -22.82 4.03 -1.94
N TYR A 371 -21.86 4.22 -1.06
CA TYR A 371 -21.91 3.86 0.35
C TYR A 371 -21.84 5.13 1.18
N ALA A 372 -22.70 5.26 2.17
CA ALA A 372 -22.68 6.38 3.10
C ALA A 372 -22.52 5.89 4.53
N SER A 373 -21.68 6.59 5.31
CA SER A 373 -21.49 6.34 6.74
C SER A 373 -22.55 7.12 7.54
N ALA A 374 -23.62 6.45 7.99
CA ALA A 374 -24.55 7.00 8.95
C ALA A 374 -23.98 6.82 10.37
N HIS A 375 -23.04 7.68 10.74
CA HIS A 375 -22.26 7.63 11.97
C HIS A 375 -23.16 7.60 13.22
N GLY A 376 -24.19 8.46 13.26
CA GLY A 376 -25.12 8.54 14.40
C GLY A 376 -25.94 7.28 14.62
N ASP A 377 -26.14 6.47 13.57
CA ASP A 377 -26.92 5.23 13.62
C ASP A 377 -26.04 3.97 13.60
N SER A 378 -24.71 4.11 13.64
CA SER A 378 -23.74 2.99 13.57
C SER A 378 -24.00 2.05 12.41
N LYS A 379 -24.19 2.60 11.21
CA LYS A 379 -24.47 1.80 10.00
C LYS A 379 -23.83 2.38 8.75
N ILE A 380 -23.64 1.50 7.76
CA ILE A 380 -23.34 1.88 6.39
C ILE A 380 -24.60 1.63 5.56
N VAL A 381 -24.94 2.58 4.72
CA VAL A 381 -26.07 2.48 3.80
C VAL A 381 -25.55 2.47 2.38
N ARG A 382 -25.90 1.42 1.61
CA ARG A 382 -25.70 1.35 0.18
C ARG A 382 -26.91 1.97 -0.52
N PHE A 383 -26.67 2.88 -1.43
CA PHE A 383 -27.72 3.55 -2.18
C PHE A 383 -27.34 3.76 -3.64
N ASN A 384 -28.33 3.91 -4.48
CA ASN A 384 -28.14 4.21 -5.89
C ASN A 384 -28.48 5.68 -6.13
N TYR A 385 -27.44 6.46 -6.50
CA TYR A 385 -27.59 7.91 -6.69
C TYR A 385 -28.36 8.26 -7.98
N GLU A 386 -28.42 7.37 -8.97
CA GLU A 386 -29.19 7.61 -10.19
C GLU A 386 -30.70 7.42 -9.95
N SER A 387 -31.08 6.35 -9.27
CA SER A 387 -32.51 6.08 -8.95
C SER A 387 -32.99 6.85 -7.71
N GLY A 388 -32.10 7.40 -6.90
CA GLY A 388 -32.41 8.09 -5.65
C GLY A 388 -32.94 7.16 -4.55
N LYS A 389 -32.54 5.88 -4.52
CA LYS A 389 -33.05 4.87 -3.58
C LYS A 389 -31.94 4.21 -2.79
N THR A 390 -32.26 3.90 -1.52
CA THR A 390 -31.45 2.99 -0.73
C THR A 390 -31.61 1.56 -1.25
N GLU A 391 -30.49 0.80 -1.28
CA GLU A 391 -30.47 -0.58 -1.77
C GLU A 391 -30.30 -1.58 -0.63
N ASN A 392 -29.41 -1.26 0.31
CA ASN A 392 -29.11 -2.12 1.46
C ASN A 392 -28.47 -1.32 2.61
N GLU A 393 -28.48 -1.87 3.82
CA GLU A 393 -27.77 -1.32 4.96
C GLU A 393 -27.15 -2.43 5.82
N VAL A 394 -26.04 -2.13 6.45
CA VAL A 394 -25.43 -2.98 7.46
C VAL A 394 -25.20 -2.19 8.75
N LYS A 395 -25.66 -2.77 9.87
CA LYS A 395 -25.36 -2.26 11.21
C LYS A 395 -24.00 -2.74 11.64
N LEU A 396 -23.24 -1.83 12.23
CA LEU A 396 -21.90 -2.09 12.71
C LEU A 396 -21.86 -2.01 14.25
N SER A 397 -20.88 -2.68 14.84
CA SER A 397 -20.58 -2.59 16.27
C SER A 397 -19.83 -1.31 16.67
N PHE A 398 -19.48 -0.49 15.67
CA PHE A 398 -18.73 0.76 15.80
C PHE A 398 -19.42 1.88 15.02
N LYS A 399 -18.90 3.11 15.15
CA LYS A 399 -19.42 4.29 14.45
C LYS A 399 -18.61 4.56 13.18
N PRO A 400 -19.13 4.26 11.99
CA PRO A 400 -18.39 4.49 10.74
C PRO A 400 -18.21 5.98 10.49
N SER A 401 -17.00 6.38 10.12
CA SER A 401 -16.68 7.76 9.75
C SER A 401 -16.29 7.84 8.28
N PHE A 402 -15.02 7.77 7.93
CA PHE A 402 -14.55 7.97 6.57
C PHE A 402 -14.52 6.66 5.78
N LEU A 403 -14.92 6.75 4.53
CA LEU A 403 -15.11 5.62 3.63
C LEU A 403 -14.17 5.71 2.42
N MET A 404 -13.72 4.57 1.94
CA MET A 404 -13.00 4.49 0.67
C MET A 404 -13.26 3.15 -0.01
N VAL A 405 -13.68 3.19 -1.27
CA VAL A 405 -13.69 2.05 -2.17
C VAL A 405 -12.44 2.13 -3.03
N PRO A 406 -11.51 1.15 -2.97
CA PRO A 406 -10.35 1.13 -3.85
C PRO A 406 -10.76 1.17 -5.31
N GLN A 407 -10.06 1.99 -6.09
CA GLN A 407 -10.40 2.21 -7.49
C GLN A 407 -9.45 1.46 -8.41
N GLY A 408 -10.02 0.62 -9.27
CA GLY A 408 -9.33 -0.01 -10.36
C GLY A 408 -9.13 0.93 -11.55
N MET A 409 -8.66 0.37 -12.66
CA MET A 409 -8.62 1.04 -13.96
C MET A 409 -9.99 0.99 -14.63
N SER A 410 -10.25 1.85 -15.62
CA SER A 410 -11.51 1.87 -16.37
C SER A 410 -11.89 0.51 -16.97
N ALA A 411 -10.92 -0.32 -17.35
CA ALA A 411 -11.15 -1.66 -17.88
C ALA A 411 -11.44 -2.71 -16.79
N THR A 412 -10.99 -2.47 -15.55
CA THR A 412 -11.21 -3.35 -14.39
C THR A 412 -11.55 -2.50 -13.16
N PRO A 413 -12.72 -1.89 -13.13
CA PRO A 413 -13.02 -0.81 -12.18
C PRO A 413 -13.35 -1.29 -10.77
N HIS A 414 -13.17 -2.58 -10.45
CA HIS A 414 -13.84 -3.18 -9.31
C HIS A 414 -12.92 -3.42 -8.15
N SER A 415 -13.28 -2.89 -7.01
CA SER A 415 -12.89 -3.44 -5.73
C SER A 415 -14.06 -4.20 -5.11
N ASN A 416 -13.76 -5.33 -4.48
CA ASN A 416 -14.70 -6.05 -3.62
C ASN A 416 -14.64 -5.56 -2.17
N TYR A 417 -13.97 -4.44 -1.95
CA TYR A 417 -13.64 -3.95 -0.63
C TYR A 417 -14.09 -2.51 -0.41
N LEU A 418 -14.50 -2.22 0.81
CA LEU A 418 -14.75 -0.89 1.34
C LEU A 418 -13.96 -0.76 2.64
N THR A 419 -13.09 0.23 2.74
CA THR A 419 -12.46 0.55 4.03
C THR A 419 -13.29 1.57 4.79
N VAL A 420 -13.36 1.40 6.10
CA VAL A 420 -14.17 2.22 6.99
C VAL A 420 -13.36 2.61 8.21
N VAL A 421 -13.10 3.89 8.38
CA VAL A 421 -12.46 4.41 9.58
C VAL A 421 -13.50 4.50 10.70
N ASP A 422 -13.21 3.84 11.84
CA ASP A 422 -13.93 4.04 13.10
C ASP A 422 -13.29 5.20 13.85
N LYS A 423 -13.95 6.33 13.82
CA LYS A 423 -13.53 7.53 14.54
C LYS A 423 -14.66 7.96 15.48
N GLU A 424 -14.87 7.20 16.55
CA GLU A 424 -15.94 7.44 17.51
C GLU A 424 -15.87 8.83 18.16
N ALA A 425 -14.64 9.35 18.30
CA ALA A 425 -14.42 10.67 18.82
C ALA A 425 -13.60 11.49 17.82
N LEU A 426 -14.20 12.49 17.24
CA LEU A 426 -13.53 13.55 16.49
C LEU A 426 -12.74 14.46 17.45
N TYR A 427 -11.88 13.87 18.28
CA TYR A 427 -11.04 14.61 19.22
C TYR A 427 -9.85 15.24 18.52
N ASP A 428 -10.12 16.20 17.68
CA ASP A 428 -9.08 17.05 17.11
C ASP A 428 -8.38 17.91 18.16
N ASN A 429 -8.87 17.88 19.39
CA ASN A 429 -8.54 18.81 20.46
C ASN A 429 -7.93 18.17 21.71
N TYR A 430 -7.23 17.03 21.59
CA TYR A 430 -6.36 16.61 22.68
C TYR A 430 -4.92 17.10 22.44
N PRO A 431 -4.65 18.40 22.61
CA PRO A 431 -3.27 18.85 22.63
C PRO A 431 -2.62 18.25 23.88
N ASN A 432 -1.54 17.55 23.70
CA ASN A 432 -0.60 17.18 24.75
C ASN A 432 -1.03 16.07 25.72
N VAL A 433 -1.97 15.23 25.40
CA VAL A 433 -2.26 14.06 26.22
C VAL A 433 -2.01 12.81 25.40
N GLY A 434 -0.80 12.30 25.47
CA GLY A 434 -0.53 10.94 25.02
C GLY A 434 -0.98 9.91 26.04
N PRO A 435 -1.23 8.64 25.65
CA PRO A 435 -1.25 8.17 24.28
C PRO A 435 -2.57 8.55 23.59
N ILE A 436 -2.48 8.93 22.32
CA ILE A 436 -3.66 9.14 21.49
C ILE A 436 -4.42 7.81 21.41
N ARG A 437 -5.73 7.86 21.52
CA ARG A 437 -6.60 6.70 21.33
C ARG A 437 -6.32 6.10 19.94
N PRO A 438 -6.15 4.79 19.82
CA PRO A 438 -5.90 4.17 18.52
C PRO A 438 -7.07 4.40 17.56
N SER A 439 -6.76 4.65 16.30
CA SER A 439 -7.74 4.61 15.23
C SER A 439 -7.88 3.18 14.71
N PHE A 440 -9.09 2.84 14.29
CA PHE A 440 -9.40 1.56 13.67
C PHE A 440 -9.78 1.79 12.22
N ASN A 441 -9.29 0.93 11.34
CA ASN A 441 -9.70 0.89 9.95
C ASN A 441 -10.20 -0.51 9.63
N HIS A 442 -11.48 -0.62 9.35
CA HIS A 442 -12.15 -1.86 9.04
C HIS A 442 -12.15 -2.13 7.55
N LEU A 443 -12.03 -3.38 7.17
CA LEU A 443 -12.20 -3.84 5.81
C LEU A 443 -13.56 -4.55 5.70
N ILE A 444 -14.45 -3.95 4.93
CA ILE A 444 -15.77 -4.51 4.64
C ILE A 444 -15.71 -5.17 3.27
N ASP A 445 -16.12 -6.43 3.19
CA ASP A 445 -16.33 -7.12 1.92
C ASP A 445 -17.65 -6.70 1.31
N ILE A 446 -17.59 -6.08 0.15
CA ILE A 446 -18.74 -5.63 -0.64
C ILE A 446 -18.98 -6.47 -1.89
N SER A 447 -18.36 -7.64 -1.98
CA SER A 447 -18.55 -8.58 -3.10
C SER A 447 -19.96 -9.20 -3.11
N SER A 448 -20.62 -9.22 -1.95
CA SER A 448 -21.99 -9.67 -1.75
C SER A 448 -22.85 -8.61 -1.07
N ASP A 449 -24.14 -8.85 -1.01
CA ASP A 449 -25.08 -7.92 -0.38
C ASP A 449 -24.94 -7.86 1.15
N ASP A 450 -24.28 -8.84 1.78
CA ASP A 450 -24.15 -8.92 3.24
C ASP A 450 -23.21 -7.86 3.83
N MET A 451 -22.31 -7.30 3.02
CA MET A 451 -21.36 -6.26 3.44
C MET A 451 -20.65 -6.63 4.75
N ALA A 452 -19.94 -7.75 4.76
CA ALA A 452 -19.34 -8.31 5.98
C ALA A 452 -18.05 -7.59 6.40
N ASP A 453 -17.93 -7.24 7.68
CA ASP A 453 -16.65 -6.80 8.28
C ASP A 453 -15.71 -8.00 8.37
N VAL A 454 -14.60 -7.97 7.64
CA VAL A 454 -13.66 -9.09 7.52
C VAL A 454 -12.32 -8.86 8.19
N TYR A 455 -11.97 -7.61 8.50
CA TYR A 455 -10.71 -7.29 9.18
C TYR A 455 -10.76 -5.92 9.86
N THR A 456 -10.03 -5.82 10.98
CA THR A 456 -9.82 -4.54 11.67
C THR A 456 -8.33 -4.28 11.85
N MET A 457 -7.82 -3.25 11.19
CA MET A 457 -6.46 -2.74 11.39
C MET A 457 -6.47 -1.71 12.52
N THR A 458 -5.64 -1.92 13.54
CA THR A 458 -5.46 -0.97 14.64
C THR A 458 -4.17 -0.19 14.47
N LEU A 459 -4.27 1.13 14.51
CA LEU A 459 -3.12 2.03 14.40
C LEU A 459 -3.01 2.87 15.68
N PRO A 460 -2.15 2.48 16.63
CA PRO A 460 -1.89 3.28 17.81
C PRO A 460 -1.22 4.60 17.40
N GLN A 461 -1.61 5.68 18.05
CA GLN A 461 -1.08 7.03 17.83
C GLN A 461 -1.38 7.66 16.45
N ALA A 462 -2.16 7.03 15.61
CA ALA A 462 -2.59 7.59 14.34
C ALA A 462 -4.03 8.12 14.46
N ASN A 463 -4.26 9.31 13.96
CA ASN A 463 -5.58 9.91 13.84
C ASN A 463 -6.04 9.82 12.40
N MET A 464 -6.54 8.64 11.99
CA MET A 464 -6.87 8.35 10.60
C MET A 464 -8.06 9.15 10.11
N TYR A 465 -7.98 9.57 8.87
CA TYR A 465 -9.04 10.23 8.12
C TYR A 465 -9.32 9.50 6.80
N GLY A 466 -9.70 10.24 5.76
CA GLY A 466 -9.94 9.68 4.45
C GLY A 466 -8.67 9.10 3.82
N SER A 467 -8.83 8.05 3.09
CA SER A 467 -7.77 7.37 2.34
C SER A 467 -8.09 7.34 0.85
N VAL A 468 -7.07 7.09 0.06
CA VAL A 468 -7.17 6.77 -1.36
C VAL A 468 -6.38 5.50 -1.64
N ALA A 469 -6.83 4.70 -2.59
CA ALA A 469 -6.13 3.48 -2.97
C ALA A 469 -6.01 3.34 -4.47
N VAL A 470 -4.89 2.80 -4.92
CA VAL A 470 -4.57 2.54 -6.31
C VAL A 470 -4.22 1.08 -6.49
N LEU A 471 -4.56 0.49 -7.64
CA LEU A 471 -4.04 -0.82 -8.00
C LEU A 471 -2.51 -0.79 -7.93
N ARG A 472 -1.93 -1.77 -7.25
CA ARG A 472 -0.47 -1.87 -7.11
C ARG A 472 0.25 -1.81 -8.47
N THR A 473 -0.32 -2.47 -9.48
CA THR A 473 0.21 -2.50 -10.83
C THR A 473 0.07 -1.19 -11.61
N THR A 474 -0.64 -0.21 -11.08
CA THR A 474 -0.78 1.12 -11.69
C THR A 474 0.41 2.01 -11.36
N ILE A 475 1.10 1.78 -10.23
CA ILE A 475 2.29 2.53 -9.86
C ILE A 475 3.38 2.28 -10.91
N LYS A 476 3.81 3.33 -11.59
CA LYS A 476 4.75 3.26 -12.70
C LYS A 476 5.73 4.42 -12.65
N PRO A 477 6.97 4.20 -13.12
CA PRO A 477 7.91 5.31 -13.30
C PRO A 477 7.47 6.22 -14.44
N ILE A 478 7.85 7.49 -14.37
CA ILE A 478 7.72 8.43 -15.49
C ILE A 478 8.84 8.16 -16.47
N ILE A 479 8.54 7.46 -17.56
CA ILE A 479 9.53 7.07 -18.57
C ILE A 479 9.39 7.97 -19.79
N ARG A 480 10.44 8.70 -20.13
CA ARG A 480 10.48 9.65 -21.24
C ARG A 480 11.44 9.27 -22.38
N TYR A 481 12.12 8.12 -22.30
CA TYR A 481 13.01 7.61 -23.36
C TYR A 481 12.72 6.12 -23.64
N PRO A 482 13.17 5.58 -24.77
CA PRO A 482 13.06 4.16 -25.02
C PRO A 482 13.80 3.35 -23.94
N LEU A 483 13.09 2.46 -23.27
CA LEU A 483 13.68 1.54 -22.31
C LEU A 483 14.61 0.55 -23.03
N GLY A 484 15.51 -0.02 -22.26
CA GLY A 484 16.53 -0.93 -22.78
C GLY A 484 17.66 -0.23 -23.53
N THR A 485 17.68 1.11 -23.52
CA THR A 485 18.74 1.87 -24.16
C THR A 485 19.99 1.82 -23.31
N ASN A 486 21.08 1.34 -23.87
CA ASN A 486 22.40 1.55 -23.30
C ASN A 486 22.75 3.03 -23.45
N THR A 487 22.77 3.76 -22.35
CA THR A 487 22.99 5.22 -22.36
C THR A 487 24.37 5.64 -22.88
N ARG A 488 25.33 4.71 -22.93
CA ARG A 488 26.67 4.96 -23.48
C ARG A 488 26.76 4.75 -24.99
N THR A 489 26.04 3.73 -25.51
CA THR A 489 26.13 3.37 -26.94
C THR A 489 24.91 3.78 -27.74
N GLY A 490 23.81 4.11 -27.09
CA GLY A 490 22.52 4.38 -27.74
C GLY A 490 21.81 3.13 -28.26
N GLU A 491 22.40 1.94 -28.10
CA GLU A 491 21.79 0.71 -28.55
C GLU A 491 20.63 0.29 -27.68
N ILE A 492 19.59 -0.27 -28.28
CA ILE A 492 18.42 -0.80 -27.58
C ILE A 492 18.54 -2.34 -27.52
N SER A 493 18.50 -2.90 -26.31
CA SER A 493 18.51 -4.34 -26.12
C SER A 493 17.30 -5.00 -26.79
N ARG A 494 17.53 -6.08 -27.52
CA ARG A 494 16.47 -6.93 -28.08
C ARG A 494 15.61 -7.62 -27.00
N TYR A 495 16.11 -7.68 -25.79
CA TYR A 495 15.43 -8.30 -24.63
C TYR A 495 14.74 -7.28 -23.73
N LYS A 496 14.69 -6.02 -24.13
CA LYS A 496 14.00 -5.00 -23.36
C LYS A 496 12.54 -5.39 -23.12
N THR A 497 12.09 -5.15 -21.91
CA THR A 497 10.72 -5.38 -21.48
C THR A 497 10.15 -4.10 -20.94
N VAL A 498 8.91 -3.80 -21.25
CA VAL A 498 8.15 -2.68 -20.67
C VAL A 498 7.08 -3.22 -19.75
N ALA A 499 6.63 -2.37 -18.80
CA ALA A 499 5.59 -2.76 -17.88
C ALA A 499 4.31 -3.22 -18.60
N GLY A 500 3.78 -4.37 -18.19
CA GLY A 500 2.60 -5.00 -18.79
C GLY A 500 2.91 -5.88 -20.02
N GLN A 501 4.18 -6.03 -20.39
CA GLN A 501 4.63 -6.94 -21.45
C GLN A 501 5.57 -8.03 -20.92
N GLU A 502 5.62 -8.19 -19.62
CA GLU A 502 6.40 -9.25 -18.99
C GLU A 502 5.85 -10.62 -19.37
N LYS A 503 6.74 -11.56 -19.62
CA LYS A 503 6.37 -12.89 -20.09
C LYS A 503 7.42 -13.93 -19.74
N ILE A 504 7.00 -15.18 -19.77
CA ILE A 504 7.87 -16.33 -19.66
C ILE A 504 7.75 -17.13 -20.95
N GLU A 505 8.87 -17.33 -21.63
CA GLU A 505 8.96 -18.13 -22.84
C GLU A 505 9.76 -19.40 -22.56
N ARG A 506 9.30 -20.51 -23.10
CA ARG A 506 9.96 -21.81 -22.94
C ARG A 506 10.26 -22.43 -24.32
N GLU A 507 11.50 -22.82 -24.51
CA GLU A 507 11.95 -23.57 -25.66
C GLU A 507 12.71 -24.83 -25.17
N GLY A 508 11.99 -25.95 -25.11
CA GLY A 508 12.50 -27.17 -24.50
C GLY A 508 12.81 -26.98 -23.03
N ASN A 509 14.06 -27.16 -22.60
CA ASN A 509 14.54 -26.91 -21.26
C ASN A 509 15.10 -25.49 -21.07
N ARG A 510 15.02 -24.62 -22.05
CA ARG A 510 15.41 -23.22 -21.92
C ARG A 510 14.21 -22.38 -21.56
N VAL A 511 14.32 -21.61 -20.48
CA VAL A 511 13.27 -20.74 -20.02
C VAL A 511 13.79 -19.31 -19.98
N HIS A 512 13.15 -18.45 -20.73
CA HIS A 512 13.46 -17.03 -20.80
C HIS A 512 12.36 -16.25 -20.07
N ILE A 513 12.75 -15.51 -19.04
CA ILE A 513 11.87 -14.66 -18.25
C ILE A 513 12.17 -13.22 -18.64
N PHE A 514 11.23 -12.58 -19.29
CA PHE A 514 11.30 -11.17 -19.65
C PHE A 514 10.59 -10.37 -18.56
N GLY A 515 11.35 -9.68 -17.75
CA GLY A 515 10.83 -9.01 -16.57
C GLY A 515 11.27 -7.56 -16.46
N THR A 516 10.67 -6.90 -15.47
CA THR A 516 10.93 -5.48 -15.17
C THR A 516 11.33 -5.31 -13.72
N LEU A 517 12.18 -4.33 -13.46
CA LEU A 517 12.61 -3.86 -12.17
C LEU A 517 12.14 -2.41 -12.01
N ILE A 518 11.45 -2.15 -10.94
CA ILE A 518 11.05 -0.81 -10.51
C ILE A 518 11.07 -0.79 -8.99
N ARG A 519 11.23 0.34 -8.37
CA ARG A 519 11.20 0.48 -6.91
C ARG A 519 10.03 -0.32 -6.33
N SER A 520 10.35 -1.13 -5.33
CA SER A 520 9.47 -2.07 -4.63
C SER A 520 8.93 -3.27 -5.43
N HIS A 521 9.28 -3.45 -6.70
CA HIS A 521 8.73 -4.54 -7.52
C HIS A 521 9.76 -5.19 -8.43
N ILE A 522 9.70 -6.51 -8.50
CA ILE A 522 10.29 -7.32 -9.59
C ILE A 522 9.12 -8.04 -10.26
N THR A 523 8.93 -7.80 -11.54
CA THR A 523 7.86 -8.47 -12.29
C THR A 523 8.47 -9.38 -13.36
N PRO A 524 8.02 -10.66 -13.50
CA PRO A 524 6.99 -11.33 -12.72
C PRO A 524 7.42 -11.61 -11.27
N GLU A 525 6.44 -11.64 -10.35
CA GLU A 525 6.68 -11.91 -8.92
C GLU A 525 6.77 -13.40 -8.61
N ILE A 526 6.22 -14.25 -9.47
CA ILE A 526 6.26 -15.69 -9.34
C ILE A 526 6.71 -16.29 -10.67
N VAL A 527 7.78 -17.05 -10.63
CA VAL A 527 8.32 -17.78 -11.76
C VAL A 527 8.30 -19.28 -11.45
N THR A 528 7.69 -20.06 -12.32
CA THR A 528 7.66 -21.52 -12.20
C THR A 528 8.47 -22.16 -13.32
N VAL A 529 9.45 -22.98 -12.96
CA VAL A 529 10.31 -23.73 -13.88
C VAL A 529 10.43 -25.18 -13.40
N ASN A 530 11.04 -26.03 -14.20
CA ASN A 530 11.27 -27.43 -13.86
C ASN A 530 12.75 -27.68 -13.52
N GLU A 531 13.00 -28.69 -12.72
CA GLU A 531 14.35 -29.17 -12.47
C GLU A 531 15.05 -29.53 -13.81
N GLY A 532 16.27 -29.05 -13.98
CA GLY A 532 17.05 -29.21 -15.20
C GLY A 532 16.84 -28.11 -16.24
N ASP A 533 15.95 -27.16 -16.01
CA ASP A 533 15.80 -26.00 -16.90
C ASP A 533 17.02 -25.08 -16.83
N VAL A 534 17.40 -24.55 -17.99
CA VAL A 534 18.34 -23.43 -18.09
C VAL A 534 17.54 -22.16 -18.11
N VAL A 535 17.55 -21.45 -16.99
CA VAL A 535 16.73 -20.28 -16.73
C VAL A 535 17.53 -19.02 -16.99
N THR A 536 16.98 -18.14 -17.81
CA THR A 536 17.57 -16.81 -18.07
C THR A 536 16.56 -15.73 -17.74
N PHE A 537 16.89 -14.89 -16.78
CA PHE A 537 16.16 -13.64 -16.53
C PHE A 537 16.74 -12.54 -17.41
N HIS A 538 15.90 -11.93 -18.23
CA HIS A 538 16.16 -10.70 -18.96
C HIS A 538 15.39 -9.59 -18.27
N LEU A 539 16.06 -8.78 -17.47
CA LEU A 539 15.42 -7.78 -16.64
C LEU A 539 15.74 -6.38 -17.16
N THR A 540 14.71 -5.56 -17.25
CA THR A 540 14.83 -4.15 -17.63
C THR A 540 14.53 -3.29 -16.41
N ASN A 541 15.49 -2.47 -16.00
CA ASN A 541 15.27 -1.45 -14.99
C ASN A 541 14.46 -0.31 -15.60
N LEU A 542 13.29 -0.04 -15.03
CA LEU A 542 12.37 0.98 -15.53
C LEU A 542 12.65 2.39 -14.99
N GLU A 543 13.57 2.50 -14.04
CA GLU A 543 13.92 3.77 -13.41
C GLU A 543 14.69 4.70 -14.36
N ARG A 544 14.67 5.98 -14.01
CA ARG A 544 15.36 7.03 -14.78
C ARG A 544 16.31 7.90 -13.98
N ALA A 545 16.18 7.94 -12.67
CA ALA A 545 17.13 8.68 -11.86
C ALA A 545 18.49 7.97 -11.90
N GLU A 546 19.56 8.74 -11.97
CA GLU A 546 20.92 8.23 -12.18
C GLU A 546 21.41 7.30 -11.06
N ASP A 547 20.85 7.44 -9.86
CA ASP A 547 21.21 6.68 -8.66
C ASP A 547 20.29 5.50 -8.36
N GLU A 548 19.31 5.22 -9.21
CA GLU A 548 18.31 4.17 -9.00
C GLU A 548 18.70 2.83 -9.63
N THR A 549 19.86 2.33 -9.25
CA THR A 549 20.32 1.00 -9.65
C THR A 549 19.59 -0.06 -8.83
N HIS A 550 19.10 -1.10 -9.49
CA HIS A 550 18.56 -2.29 -8.84
C HIS A 550 19.54 -3.44 -8.91
N GLY A 551 19.69 -4.15 -7.80
CA GLY A 551 20.32 -5.45 -7.80
C GLY A 551 19.30 -6.54 -8.14
N PHE A 552 19.79 -7.71 -8.46
CA PHE A 552 19.00 -8.94 -8.59
C PHE A 552 19.84 -10.12 -8.16
N THR A 553 19.29 -10.97 -7.33
CA THR A 553 19.94 -12.22 -6.95
C THR A 553 18.95 -13.36 -6.89
N VAL A 554 19.43 -14.55 -7.26
CA VAL A 554 18.89 -15.83 -6.82
C VAL A 554 20.02 -16.48 -6.02
N ASP A 555 20.07 -16.14 -4.73
CA ASP A 555 21.22 -16.42 -3.88
C ASP A 555 21.61 -17.90 -3.87
N THR A 556 20.61 -18.79 -3.81
CA THR A 556 20.81 -20.25 -3.83
C THR A 556 21.58 -20.73 -5.08
N TYR A 557 21.50 -19.99 -6.18
CA TYR A 557 22.19 -20.29 -7.43
C TYR A 557 23.44 -19.46 -7.66
N GLY A 558 23.81 -18.61 -6.69
CA GLY A 558 24.97 -17.72 -6.79
C GLY A 558 24.88 -16.74 -7.96
N VAL A 559 23.68 -16.38 -8.35
CA VAL A 559 23.41 -15.50 -9.49
C VAL A 559 23.18 -14.09 -8.99
N HIS A 560 23.97 -13.15 -9.49
CA HIS A 560 23.88 -11.75 -9.15
C HIS A 560 23.89 -10.88 -10.41
N GLY A 561 23.13 -9.80 -10.40
CA GLY A 561 23.12 -8.79 -11.46
C GLY A 561 22.93 -7.41 -10.89
N SER A 562 23.54 -6.41 -11.52
CA SER A 562 23.31 -4.99 -11.24
C SER A 562 22.71 -4.37 -12.50
N PHE A 563 21.60 -3.66 -12.33
CA PHE A 563 20.77 -3.14 -13.41
C PHE A 563 20.68 -1.63 -13.24
N GLU A 564 21.52 -0.90 -13.96
CA GLU A 564 21.48 0.56 -13.98
C GLU A 564 20.14 1.06 -14.57
N PRO A 565 19.69 2.26 -14.20
CA PRO A 565 18.46 2.87 -14.70
C PRO A 565 18.31 2.78 -16.21
N GLY A 566 17.14 2.35 -16.67
CA GLY A 566 16.80 2.24 -18.09
C GLY A 566 17.44 1.08 -18.84
N LYS A 567 18.38 0.36 -18.26
CA LYS A 567 19.11 -0.72 -18.94
C LYS A 567 18.43 -2.07 -18.83
N THR A 568 18.74 -2.95 -19.79
CA THR A 568 18.40 -4.37 -19.77
C THR A 568 19.66 -5.20 -19.65
N ALA A 569 19.70 -6.13 -18.72
CA ALA A 569 20.76 -7.14 -18.60
C ALA A 569 20.16 -8.53 -18.38
N SER A 570 21.00 -9.55 -18.48
CA SER A 570 20.54 -10.94 -18.37
C SER A 570 21.43 -11.71 -17.41
N VAL A 571 20.81 -12.59 -16.64
CA VAL A 571 21.46 -13.55 -15.75
C VAL A 571 20.94 -14.96 -16.05
N THR A 572 21.82 -15.96 -16.04
CA THR A 572 21.46 -17.33 -16.42
C THR A 572 22.01 -18.32 -15.39
N PHE A 573 21.21 -19.32 -15.09
CA PHE A 573 21.59 -20.45 -14.24
C PHE A 573 20.85 -21.72 -14.65
N THR A 574 21.28 -22.87 -14.14
CA THR A 574 20.57 -24.14 -14.30
C THR A 574 19.80 -24.45 -13.03
N ALA A 575 18.50 -24.66 -13.16
CA ALA A 575 17.57 -24.96 -12.07
C ALA A 575 17.73 -26.42 -11.64
N ASN A 576 18.81 -26.78 -10.95
CA ASN A 576 19.17 -28.15 -10.59
C ASN A 576 18.76 -28.55 -9.16
N ARG A 577 17.98 -27.72 -8.48
CA ARG A 577 17.46 -27.98 -7.13
C ARG A 577 15.98 -27.68 -7.10
N PRO A 578 15.11 -28.68 -6.96
CA PRO A 578 13.69 -28.44 -6.74
C PRO A 578 13.43 -27.72 -5.42
N GLY A 579 12.44 -26.84 -5.41
CA GLY A 579 12.09 -26.09 -4.20
C GLY A 579 11.52 -24.71 -4.51
N VAL A 580 11.39 -23.92 -3.45
CA VAL A 580 10.92 -22.53 -3.51
C VAL A 580 12.04 -21.62 -3.07
N PHE A 581 12.46 -20.74 -3.94
CA PHE A 581 13.60 -19.86 -3.72
C PHE A 581 13.18 -18.40 -3.92
N PRO A 582 13.58 -17.47 -3.04
CA PRO A 582 13.39 -16.07 -3.31
C PRO A 582 14.36 -15.57 -4.37
N TYR A 583 13.93 -14.60 -5.16
CA TYR A 583 14.82 -13.68 -5.86
C TYR A 583 14.46 -12.26 -5.43
N TYR A 584 15.46 -11.41 -5.26
CA TYR A 584 15.24 -10.12 -4.62
C TYR A 584 16.29 -9.09 -5.04
N CYS A 585 15.98 -7.82 -4.78
CA CYS A 585 16.90 -6.72 -5.00
C CYS A 585 18.00 -6.71 -3.95
N THR A 586 19.26 -6.47 -4.37
CA THR A 586 20.45 -6.41 -3.51
C THR A 586 21.02 -5.01 -3.35
N GLU A 587 20.51 -4.03 -4.11
CA GLU A 587 20.91 -2.63 -4.02
C GLU A 587 19.83 -1.85 -3.27
N PHE A 588 20.20 -1.06 -2.29
CA PHE A 588 19.23 -0.20 -1.59
C PHE A 588 18.67 0.84 -2.57
N CYS A 589 17.49 0.61 -3.07
CA CYS A 589 16.87 1.37 -4.15
C CYS A 589 15.67 2.22 -3.71
N SER A 590 15.08 1.92 -2.57
CA SER A 590 13.93 2.66 -2.06
C SER A 590 13.60 2.27 -0.61
N ALA A 591 12.66 2.99 -0.03
CA ALA A 591 12.14 2.70 1.29
C ALA A 591 11.35 1.38 1.37
N LEU A 592 10.84 0.87 0.25
CA LEU A 592 10.22 -0.46 0.14
C LEU A 592 11.17 -1.49 -0.49
N HIS A 593 12.49 -1.29 -0.34
CA HIS A 593 13.50 -2.20 -0.87
C HIS A 593 13.30 -3.65 -0.42
N LEU A 594 12.91 -3.87 0.82
CA LEU A 594 12.68 -5.22 1.37
C LEU A 594 11.42 -5.91 0.78
N GLU A 595 10.53 -5.16 0.14
CA GLU A 595 9.37 -5.70 -0.57
C GLU A 595 9.70 -6.04 -2.03
N MET A 596 10.89 -5.66 -2.50
CA MET A 596 11.34 -5.90 -3.87
C MET A 596 11.90 -7.31 -4.02
N GLU A 597 11.01 -8.29 -3.98
CA GLU A 597 11.31 -9.72 -4.07
C GLU A 597 10.31 -10.45 -4.97
N GLY A 598 10.66 -11.67 -5.35
CA GLY A 598 9.77 -12.61 -6.03
C GLY A 598 10.11 -14.05 -5.66
N ILE A 599 9.31 -14.97 -6.16
CA ILE A 599 9.41 -16.39 -5.83
C ILE A 599 9.72 -17.20 -7.09
N LEU A 600 10.81 -17.96 -7.06
CA LEU A 600 11.16 -18.96 -8.05
C LEU A 600 10.73 -20.34 -7.52
N LEU A 601 9.73 -20.94 -8.14
CA LEU A 601 9.29 -22.30 -7.88
C LEU A 601 9.94 -23.25 -8.89
N ILE A 602 10.78 -24.15 -8.42
CA ILE A 602 11.39 -25.19 -9.23
C ILE A 602 10.71 -26.52 -8.93
N ARG A 603 9.97 -27.02 -9.91
CA ARG A 603 9.27 -28.30 -9.81
C ARG A 603 10.25 -29.44 -10.01
N PRO A 604 10.22 -30.49 -9.18
CA PRO A 604 11.09 -31.65 -9.37
C PRO A 604 10.76 -32.37 -10.68
N THR A 605 11.73 -33.09 -11.23
CA THR A 605 11.50 -33.93 -12.39
C THR A 605 10.36 -34.92 -12.15
N GLY A 606 9.40 -34.96 -13.07
CA GLY A 606 8.21 -35.79 -12.94
C GLY A 606 7.11 -35.22 -12.02
N TYR A 607 7.25 -33.94 -11.61
CA TYR A 607 6.17 -33.25 -10.89
C TYR A 607 4.90 -33.17 -11.74
N VAL A 608 3.79 -33.52 -11.11
CA VAL A 608 2.47 -33.37 -11.71
C VAL A 608 1.66 -32.41 -10.81
N ASP A 609 0.98 -31.45 -11.44
CA ASP A 609 0.24 -30.43 -10.70
C ASP A 609 -0.91 -31.05 -9.89
N VAL A 610 -0.93 -30.85 -8.59
CA VAL A 610 -1.89 -31.48 -7.66
C VAL A 610 -3.33 -31.00 -7.92
N ALA A 611 -3.50 -29.93 -8.70
CA ALA A 611 -4.82 -29.42 -9.10
C ALA A 611 -5.50 -30.28 -10.19
N GLN A 612 -4.80 -31.25 -10.78
CA GLN A 612 -5.40 -32.29 -11.62
C GLN A 612 -5.61 -33.53 -10.76
N GLU A 613 -6.84 -33.80 -10.41
CA GLU A 613 -7.24 -35.01 -9.68
C GLU A 613 -6.63 -36.26 -10.31
N ASP A 614 -6.06 -37.12 -9.46
CA ASP A 614 -5.71 -38.51 -9.73
C ASP A 614 -4.66 -38.83 -10.82
N VAL A 615 -3.51 -38.18 -10.79
CA VAL A 615 -2.38 -38.71 -11.57
C VAL A 615 -1.70 -39.85 -10.82
N VAL A 616 -2.10 -41.05 -11.15
CA VAL A 616 -1.41 -42.28 -10.71
C VAL A 616 -0.04 -42.31 -11.40
N LEU A 617 1.03 -42.18 -10.62
CA LEU A 617 2.39 -42.31 -11.14
C LEU A 617 2.61 -43.70 -11.74
N THR A 618 3.28 -43.78 -12.87
CA THR A 618 3.68 -45.08 -13.41
C THR A 618 4.74 -45.73 -12.51
N ASP A 619 4.88 -47.07 -12.61
CA ASP A 619 5.90 -47.82 -11.86
C ASP A 619 7.30 -47.28 -12.13
N GLU A 620 7.60 -46.86 -13.37
CA GLU A 620 8.87 -46.27 -13.78
C GLU A 620 9.10 -44.88 -13.11
N GLN A 621 8.07 -44.05 -13.06
CA GLN A 621 8.13 -42.76 -12.36
C GLN A 621 8.33 -42.93 -10.86
N MET A 622 7.65 -43.91 -10.26
CA MET A 622 7.80 -44.21 -8.85
C MET A 622 9.20 -44.77 -8.51
N ALA A 623 9.75 -45.64 -9.38
CA ALA A 623 11.13 -46.11 -9.25
C ALA A 623 12.14 -44.94 -9.40
N GLY A 624 11.86 -43.98 -10.29
CA GLY A 624 12.66 -42.78 -10.45
C GLY A 624 12.65 -41.91 -9.17
N TYR A 625 11.51 -41.73 -8.55
CA TYR A 625 11.43 -41.00 -7.28
C TYR A 625 12.10 -41.73 -6.13
N LYS A 626 11.98 -43.07 -6.08
CA LYS A 626 12.68 -43.88 -5.09
C LYS A 626 14.19 -43.70 -5.19
N LYS A 627 14.75 -43.76 -6.38
CA LYS A 627 16.17 -43.49 -6.59
C LYS A 627 16.57 -42.07 -6.16
N LYS A 628 15.81 -41.04 -6.56
CA LYS A 628 16.08 -39.66 -6.14
C LYS A 628 16.05 -39.49 -4.64
N TYR A 629 15.13 -40.16 -3.95
CA TYR A 629 15.04 -40.16 -2.50
C TYR A 629 16.27 -40.82 -1.88
N GLU A 630 16.69 -42.00 -2.38
CA GLU A 630 17.89 -42.70 -1.90
C GLU A 630 19.15 -41.87 -2.12
N ASP A 631 19.31 -41.25 -3.33
CA ASP A 631 20.41 -40.34 -3.62
C ASP A 631 20.41 -39.11 -2.68
N LYS A 632 19.23 -38.58 -2.34
CA LYS A 632 19.09 -37.45 -1.41
C LYS A 632 19.49 -37.81 0.00
N LEU A 633 19.20 -39.01 0.50
CA LEU A 633 19.62 -39.48 1.82
C LEU A 633 21.14 -39.44 1.98
N VAL A 634 21.88 -39.81 0.92
CA VAL A 634 23.36 -39.73 0.94
C VAL A 634 23.84 -38.30 1.20
N VAL A 635 23.20 -37.33 0.54
CA VAL A 635 23.57 -35.90 0.67
C VAL A 635 23.16 -35.35 2.05
N ILE A 636 22.01 -35.80 2.57
CA ILE A 636 21.55 -35.50 3.92
C ILE A 636 22.57 -35.96 4.97
N ASP A 637 23.02 -37.22 4.85
CA ASP A 637 24.02 -37.80 5.79
C ASP A 637 25.35 -37.04 5.71
N GLN A 638 25.85 -36.74 4.51
CA GLN A 638 27.06 -35.96 4.32
C GLN A 638 26.97 -34.56 4.94
N THR A 639 25.82 -33.88 4.77
CA THR A 639 25.58 -32.57 5.34
C THR A 639 25.49 -32.64 6.87
N GLN A 640 24.87 -33.71 7.40
CA GLN A 640 24.79 -33.95 8.84
C GLN A 640 26.18 -34.16 9.45
N ASP A 641 27.06 -34.87 8.76
CA ASP A 641 28.47 -35.07 9.21
C ASP A 641 29.22 -33.73 9.28
N ILE A 642 29.01 -32.84 8.31
CA ILE A 642 29.57 -31.48 8.34
C ILE A 642 29.07 -30.71 9.57
N ILE A 643 27.75 -30.72 9.82
CA ILE A 643 27.15 -30.06 10.99
C ILE A 643 27.74 -30.63 12.28
N ASN A 644 27.81 -31.96 12.41
CA ASN A 644 28.35 -32.60 13.59
C ASN A 644 29.83 -32.23 13.80
N GLY A 645 30.64 -32.20 12.75
CA GLY A 645 32.04 -31.82 12.81
C GLY A 645 32.22 -30.37 13.25
N VAL A 646 31.41 -29.45 12.71
CA VAL A 646 31.45 -28.02 13.08
C VAL A 646 31.00 -27.82 14.53
N VAL A 647 29.92 -28.46 14.98
CA VAL A 647 29.43 -28.37 16.36
C VAL A 647 30.44 -28.92 17.36
N THR A 648 31.06 -30.05 17.03
CA THR A 648 32.11 -30.64 17.88
C THR A 648 33.27 -29.68 18.03
N TRP A 649 33.79 -29.12 16.92
CA TRP A 649 34.90 -28.18 16.96
C TRP A 649 34.57 -26.90 17.75
N LEU A 650 33.34 -26.33 17.57
CA LEU A 650 32.88 -25.16 18.32
C LEU A 650 32.84 -25.41 19.81
N LYS A 651 32.36 -26.59 20.24
CA LYS A 651 32.32 -26.98 21.66
C LYS A 651 33.71 -27.14 22.23
N GLU A 652 34.64 -27.78 21.51
CA GLU A 652 36.05 -27.95 21.92
C GLU A 652 36.80 -26.63 22.07
N ASN A 653 36.34 -25.56 21.36
CA ASN A 653 36.93 -24.23 21.42
C ASN A 653 36.08 -23.24 22.27
N ASN A 654 35.24 -23.72 23.15
CA ASN A 654 34.49 -22.92 24.14
C ASN A 654 33.71 -21.74 23.51
N PHE A 655 33.00 -21.98 22.42
CA PHE A 655 32.27 -20.93 21.68
C PHE A 655 31.33 -20.09 22.56
N GLN A 656 30.88 -20.65 23.70
CA GLN A 656 30.00 -19.98 24.67
C GLN A 656 30.61 -18.77 25.34
N ASP A 657 31.94 -18.70 25.39
CA ASP A 657 32.69 -17.54 25.92
C ASP A 657 32.63 -16.33 24.99
N TYR A 658 32.10 -16.50 23.79
CA TYR A 658 31.99 -15.47 22.74
C TYR A 658 30.53 -15.21 22.39
N PRO A 659 29.88 -14.21 23.00
CA PRO A 659 28.42 -14.02 22.90
C PRO A 659 27.88 -13.95 21.46
N TYR A 660 28.61 -13.32 20.54
CA TYR A 660 28.19 -13.21 19.14
C TYR A 660 28.28 -14.56 18.41
N VAL A 661 29.29 -15.36 18.71
CA VAL A 661 29.43 -16.71 18.15
C VAL A 661 28.37 -17.62 18.74
N ALA A 662 28.11 -17.52 20.04
CA ALA A 662 27.04 -18.27 20.70
C ALA A 662 25.68 -18.00 20.07
N ALA A 663 25.34 -16.73 19.79
CA ALA A 663 24.10 -16.34 19.13
C ALA A 663 23.96 -16.96 17.72
N LEU A 664 25.04 -17.04 16.93
CA LEU A 664 25.03 -17.72 15.64
C LEU A 664 24.81 -19.22 15.76
N VAL A 665 25.40 -19.84 16.79
CA VAL A 665 25.20 -21.28 17.07
C VAL A 665 23.77 -21.56 17.47
N ASP A 666 23.17 -20.72 18.31
CA ASP A 666 21.76 -20.82 18.69
C ASP A 666 20.83 -20.68 17.46
N ASP A 667 21.09 -19.70 16.57
CA ASP A 667 20.36 -19.55 15.31
C ASP A 667 20.48 -20.81 14.43
N ALA A 668 21.66 -21.40 14.33
CA ALA A 668 21.87 -22.65 13.59
C ALA A 668 21.03 -23.80 14.18
N PHE A 669 20.94 -23.92 15.48
CA PHE A 669 20.13 -24.96 16.14
C PHE A 669 18.62 -24.69 15.98
N ASP A 670 18.18 -23.46 16.02
CA ASP A 670 16.80 -23.08 15.74
C ASP A 670 16.37 -23.47 14.31
N GLN A 671 17.25 -23.22 13.33
CA GLN A 671 17.06 -23.66 11.94
C GLN A 671 16.90 -25.18 11.85
N LEU A 672 17.73 -25.94 12.54
CA LEU A 672 17.65 -27.38 12.57
C LEU A 672 16.39 -27.88 13.32
N GLY A 673 15.95 -27.16 14.36
CA GLY A 673 14.70 -27.42 15.06
C GLY A 673 13.48 -27.30 14.17
N GLN A 674 13.45 -26.28 13.30
CA GLN A 674 12.40 -26.08 12.30
C GLN A 674 12.34 -27.21 11.26
N ALA A 675 13.43 -27.92 11.06
CA ALA A 675 13.53 -29.05 10.14
C ALA A 675 12.88 -30.36 10.67
N ALA A 676 12.52 -30.43 11.94
CA ALA A 676 12.03 -31.67 12.57
C ALA A 676 10.85 -32.28 11.83
N THR A 677 9.85 -31.46 11.49
CA THR A 677 8.66 -31.91 10.73
C THR A 677 9.02 -32.48 9.35
N SER A 678 9.98 -31.85 8.66
CA SER A 678 10.41 -32.30 7.35
C SER A 678 11.15 -33.66 7.44
N LYS A 679 11.95 -33.83 8.51
CA LYS A 679 12.64 -35.09 8.80
C LYS A 679 11.63 -36.21 9.03
N GLU A 680 10.67 -36.00 9.89
CA GLU A 680 9.65 -36.97 10.25
C GLU A 680 8.80 -37.39 9.04
N ASN A 681 8.39 -36.41 8.25
CA ASN A 681 7.55 -36.67 7.08
C ASN A 681 8.28 -37.45 5.98
N HIS A 682 9.55 -37.13 5.65
CA HIS A 682 10.24 -37.91 4.62
C HIS A 682 10.41 -39.37 5.03
N GLU A 683 10.72 -39.65 6.30
CA GLU A 683 10.84 -41.00 6.81
C GLU A 683 9.48 -41.75 6.79
N LYS A 684 8.42 -41.06 7.17
CA LYS A 684 7.05 -41.59 7.18
C LYS A 684 6.60 -41.97 5.76
N TYR A 685 6.68 -41.05 4.81
CA TYR A 685 6.23 -41.31 3.46
C TYR A 685 7.08 -42.36 2.73
N ALA A 686 8.37 -42.46 3.04
CA ALA A 686 9.20 -43.56 2.54
C ALA A 686 8.73 -44.92 3.05
N LYS A 687 8.38 -45.06 4.35
CA LYS A 687 7.83 -46.27 4.92
C LYS A 687 6.46 -46.68 4.32
N GLU A 688 5.68 -45.67 3.91
CA GLU A 688 4.41 -45.88 3.19
C GLU A 688 4.58 -46.19 1.69
N GLY A 689 5.82 -46.21 1.18
CA GLY A 689 6.11 -46.41 -0.25
C GLY A 689 5.79 -45.22 -1.14
N LYS A 690 5.45 -44.06 -0.55
CA LYS A 690 5.13 -42.79 -1.25
C LYS A 690 6.40 -42.00 -1.54
N TYR A 691 7.24 -42.54 -2.45
CA TYR A 691 8.59 -42.01 -2.67
C TYR A 691 8.63 -40.60 -3.26
N LYS A 692 7.61 -40.14 -3.96
CA LYS A 692 7.49 -38.75 -4.40
C LYS A 692 7.43 -37.80 -3.21
N ASP A 693 6.50 -38.04 -2.29
CA ASP A 693 6.32 -37.22 -1.11
C ASP A 693 7.54 -37.31 -0.19
N ALA A 694 8.06 -38.53 -0.01
CA ALA A 694 9.30 -38.74 0.74
C ALA A 694 10.47 -37.92 0.19
N PHE A 695 10.65 -37.89 -1.13
CA PHE A 695 11.70 -37.09 -1.77
C PHE A 695 11.51 -35.59 -1.54
N LEU A 696 10.29 -35.06 -1.70
CA LEU A 696 10.00 -33.64 -1.49
C LEU A 696 10.29 -33.19 -0.06
N TRP A 697 9.89 -34.00 0.92
CA TRP A 697 10.17 -33.71 2.32
C TRP A 697 11.66 -33.87 2.68
N ALA A 698 12.36 -34.84 2.07
CA ALA A 698 13.81 -35.01 2.22
C ALA A 698 14.57 -33.80 1.64
N GLU A 699 14.12 -33.26 0.50
CA GLU A 699 14.68 -32.03 -0.08
C GLU A 699 14.52 -30.85 0.87
N GLN A 700 13.33 -30.66 1.44
CA GLN A 700 13.09 -29.59 2.39
C GLN A 700 13.95 -29.75 3.66
N TYR A 701 14.07 -30.96 4.19
CA TYR A 701 14.94 -31.25 5.33
C TYR A 701 16.41 -30.89 5.03
N TRP A 702 16.90 -31.30 3.87
CA TRP A 702 18.27 -30.97 3.43
C TRP A 702 18.50 -29.48 3.30
N GLN A 703 17.53 -28.69 2.81
CA GLN A 703 17.65 -27.24 2.76
C GLN A 703 17.88 -26.61 4.13
N TYR A 704 17.18 -27.08 5.15
CA TYR A 704 17.43 -26.64 6.52
C TYR A 704 18.82 -27.02 7.02
N GLN A 705 19.29 -28.24 6.69
CA GLN A 705 20.64 -28.67 7.06
C GLN A 705 21.72 -27.83 6.40
N ILE A 706 21.57 -27.45 5.12
CA ILE A 706 22.51 -26.55 4.44
C ILE A 706 22.58 -25.21 5.17
N LYS A 707 21.44 -24.61 5.49
CA LYS A 707 21.42 -23.34 6.26
C LYS A 707 22.12 -23.47 7.59
N THR A 708 21.83 -24.54 8.33
CA THR A 708 22.47 -24.84 9.60
C THR A 708 24.00 -24.98 9.44
N ALA A 709 24.44 -25.72 8.42
CA ALA A 709 25.87 -25.90 8.13
C ALA A 709 26.54 -24.57 7.79
N ASP A 710 25.91 -23.72 6.96
CA ASP A 710 26.45 -22.43 6.57
C ASP A 710 26.62 -21.50 7.79
N VAL A 711 25.57 -21.38 8.63
CA VAL A 711 25.64 -20.55 9.85
C VAL A 711 26.69 -21.11 10.82
N GLY A 712 26.74 -22.43 10.99
CA GLY A 712 27.75 -23.08 11.83
C GLY A 712 29.19 -22.85 11.33
N LEU A 713 29.42 -22.93 10.01
CA LEU A 713 30.74 -22.64 9.40
C LEU A 713 31.15 -21.17 9.57
N ARG A 714 30.19 -20.24 9.48
CA ARG A 714 30.44 -18.82 9.77
C ARG A 714 30.83 -18.62 11.23
N ALA A 715 30.11 -19.25 12.17
CA ALA A 715 30.43 -19.23 13.59
C ALA A 715 31.83 -19.76 13.86
N LYS A 716 32.18 -20.91 13.24
CA LYS A 716 33.51 -21.49 13.31
C LYS A 716 34.58 -20.53 12.82
N LYS A 717 34.43 -19.95 11.63
CA LYS A 717 35.38 -19.00 11.05
C LYS A 717 35.61 -17.79 11.96
N LEU A 718 34.53 -17.22 12.49
CA LEU A 718 34.61 -16.09 13.42
C LEU A 718 35.36 -16.44 14.72
N LEU A 719 35.14 -17.65 15.25
CA LEU A 719 35.82 -18.11 16.44
C LEU A 719 37.32 -18.36 16.16
N GLU A 720 37.65 -18.96 15.02
CA GLU A 720 39.05 -19.14 14.58
C GLU A 720 39.82 -17.81 14.51
N GLU A 721 39.16 -16.75 13.96
CA GLU A 721 39.74 -15.40 13.90
C GLU A 721 39.95 -14.79 15.28
N LYS A 722 39.07 -15.09 16.24
CA LYS A 722 39.16 -14.57 17.63
C LYS A 722 40.19 -15.33 18.50
N VAL A 723 40.31 -16.62 18.31
CA VAL A 723 41.26 -17.46 19.06
C VAL A 723 42.70 -17.21 18.58
N ASN A 724 42.90 -16.81 17.32
CA ASN A 724 44.21 -16.50 16.74
C ASN A 724 44.65 -15.05 16.95
N GLN A 725 43.83 -14.19 17.55
CA GLN A 725 44.17 -12.85 18.01
C GLN A 725 44.56 -12.85 19.47
#